data_001e2bf3916931983428e7878a4a72ab
#
_entry.id   001e2bf3916931983428e7878a4a72ab
#
_cell.length_a   1.000
_cell.length_b   1.000
_cell.length_c   1.000
_cell.angle_alpha   90.00
_cell.angle_beta   90.00
_cell.angle_gamma   90.00
#
_symmetry.space_group_name_H-M   'P 1'
#
loop_
_entity.id
_entity.type
_entity.pdbx_description
1 polymer ?
#
loop_
_entity_poly.entity_id
_entity_poly.type
_entity_poly.pdbx_seq_one_letter_code
_entity_poly.pdbx_strand_id
1 'polypeptide(L)'
;MRHFPSSKHSWALRLIFLVLLRPPLPALADPPAKDSVPFTNLHIPHLESRPAIADFLTMQPSPAFAGKMLKVEGFIQRDPKDGSPISQKTEVYLGYTNQNLYVVCVCFDSEPGKIRAHMVRREQINDDDQFGFVLDTFSDRKNGLFFYVNPLGIQQDGIWNDFQEPDYSYDMLWNSQGKITPQGFVVWFEIPFRSLRFPRNPEQSWGIFFERDIRRNFEFSFYPHISSNTQGWLTQETHADGLREISPGRNIQFVPYGSLRSFRGLDDRPGGVPQFSGKNFEPRAGLDSKIVLKDSLVFDATLNPDFAQVESDEPQVTVNQRFEVFFPEKRPFFLENAGYFATPINLVFTRRIADPDYGLRLTGKQGPWSIGAFFADDKSPGKSVAPADPLSGAKAYFGVLRVNHDIGKQSTIGLIYTDRELTTVPNTACTENRCIVGSNRVGGIDAKITFSRTWYATAQALVSSTDFNNGFHKGGPDFWEYVEHSTRKVEYNALYQDTSEGFQTETGFFRRPDIRRFSQFALYRFRPEGKHLVWHGPGLFTINNWDHKGTRLEWFANANYRFQFQRQVFFGFFGNLGHERLRPIDFSALPNNRDYAHHHSGFFFQSGFFKQISLNGELGWGTDTNFDPALGPPVLANSSYAQIYLTVRPTGKLTVDNTYLLTRLRGLNQGPGIFDNHIIRSKWNYQFTRELSLRFIGQYAAVLANPNLTSLQTTKNFNADLLFTYLLHPGTAVYVGYNSNLQNLDPTLSQDSNGNLLHIPNRFLNDGRQVFVKISYLFRF
;
A
#
# COMPACT_ATOMS: atom_id res chain seq x y z
N MET A 1 36.48 -22.40 32.86
CA MET A 1 37.07 -23.00 31.66
C MET A 1 36.16 -24.12 31.20
N ARG A 2 35.31 -23.87 30.22
CA ARG A 2 34.59 -24.91 29.43
C ARG A 2 34.58 -24.47 27.96
N HIS A 3 35.02 -25.37 27.11
CA HIS A 3 35.29 -25.19 25.68
C HIS A 3 34.04 -24.77 24.88
N PHE A 4 34.16 -23.73 24.08
CA PHE A 4 33.28 -23.44 22.98
C PHE A 4 33.68 -24.29 21.76
N PRO A 5 32.74 -24.93 21.07
CA PRO A 5 33.06 -25.58 19.80
C PRO A 5 33.18 -24.53 18.69
N SER A 6 34.29 -24.53 18.00
CA SER A 6 34.58 -23.69 16.84
C SER A 6 33.62 -24.02 15.69
N SER A 7 32.73 -23.10 15.35
CA SER A 7 31.85 -23.24 14.18
C SER A 7 32.62 -23.00 12.88
N LYS A 8 32.66 -24.01 12.01
CA LYS A 8 33.25 -23.98 10.67
C LYS A 8 32.46 -23.12 9.64
N HIS A 9 31.64 -22.15 10.11
CA HIS A 9 30.72 -21.37 9.26
C HIS A 9 31.24 -19.99 8.86
N SER A 10 32.46 -19.61 9.25
CA SER A 10 32.99 -18.26 8.96
C SER A 10 33.49 -18.02 7.53
N TRP A 11 33.59 -19.06 6.71
CA TRP A 11 34.15 -18.97 5.34
C TRP A 11 33.11 -18.60 4.28
N ALA A 12 31.85 -18.98 4.46
CA ALA A 12 30.78 -18.66 3.51
C ALA A 12 30.41 -17.17 3.54
N LEU A 13 30.40 -16.54 4.72
CA LEU A 13 30.15 -15.09 4.86
C LEU A 13 31.27 -14.23 4.28
N ARG A 14 32.54 -14.70 4.32
CA ARG A 14 33.66 -13.97 3.71
C ARG A 14 33.66 -14.05 2.18
N LEU A 15 33.10 -15.10 1.59
CA LEU A 15 33.01 -15.24 0.14
C LEU A 15 31.89 -14.36 -0.45
N ILE A 16 30.75 -14.20 0.23
CA ILE A 16 29.64 -13.36 -0.23
C ILE A 16 30.04 -11.87 -0.20
N PHE A 17 30.73 -11.41 0.85
CA PHE A 17 31.24 -10.04 0.92
C PHE A 17 32.34 -9.76 -0.11
N LEU A 18 33.14 -10.75 -0.50
CA LEU A 18 34.20 -10.62 -1.53
C LEU A 18 33.63 -10.62 -2.96
N VAL A 19 32.47 -11.24 -3.21
CA VAL A 19 31.78 -11.19 -4.51
C VAL A 19 31.11 -9.85 -4.73
N LEU A 20 30.61 -9.19 -3.67
CA LEU A 20 30.01 -7.85 -3.74
C LEU A 20 31.06 -6.73 -3.88
N LEU A 21 32.33 -6.98 -3.53
CA LEU A 21 33.44 -6.00 -3.66
C LEU A 21 34.26 -6.13 -4.94
N ARG A 22 33.97 -7.09 -5.81
CA ARG A 22 34.57 -7.12 -7.15
C ARG A 22 33.84 -6.11 -8.03
N PRO A 23 34.57 -5.20 -8.71
CA PRO A 23 33.95 -4.33 -9.69
C PRO A 23 33.21 -5.18 -10.74
N PRO A 24 32.04 -4.74 -11.22
CA PRO A 24 31.27 -5.49 -12.21
C PRO A 24 32.15 -5.80 -13.43
N LEU A 25 32.00 -7.01 -13.93
CA LEU A 25 32.66 -7.42 -15.18
C LEU A 25 32.39 -6.36 -16.26
N PRO A 26 33.37 -5.97 -17.06
CA PRO A 26 33.24 -4.86 -18.04
C PRO A 26 32.16 -5.10 -19.12
N ALA A 27 31.58 -6.30 -19.19
CA ALA A 27 30.48 -6.63 -20.10
C ALA A 27 29.08 -6.14 -19.65
N LEU A 28 28.95 -5.59 -18.43
CA LEU A 28 27.70 -5.05 -17.87
C LEU A 28 27.74 -3.53 -17.65
N ALA A 29 28.72 -2.84 -18.23
CA ALA A 29 28.72 -1.38 -18.22
C ALA A 29 27.53 -0.85 -19.01
N ASP A 30 26.80 0.07 -18.43
CA ASP A 30 25.73 0.77 -19.12
C ASP A 30 26.30 1.38 -20.43
N PRO A 31 25.57 1.29 -21.55
CA PRO A 31 25.99 1.97 -22.78
C PRO A 31 26.12 3.47 -22.49
N PRO A 32 27.11 4.16 -23.06
CA PRO A 32 27.25 5.58 -22.84
C PRO A 32 25.95 6.29 -23.20
N ALA A 33 25.45 7.13 -22.29
CA ALA A 33 24.25 7.92 -22.52
C ALA A 33 24.46 8.77 -23.78
N LYS A 34 23.66 8.51 -24.82
CA LYS A 34 23.54 9.47 -25.93
C LYS A 34 22.97 10.75 -25.30
N ASP A 35 23.79 11.79 -25.40
CA ASP A 35 23.51 13.19 -25.13
C ASP A 35 22.31 13.47 -24.21
N SER A 36 22.59 13.69 -22.93
CA SER A 36 21.65 14.37 -22.05
C SER A 36 21.46 15.79 -22.60
N VAL A 37 20.26 16.08 -23.08
CA VAL A 37 19.85 17.46 -23.33
C VAL A 37 20.16 18.23 -22.04
N PRO A 38 20.95 19.31 -22.05
CA PRO A 38 21.25 20.07 -20.85
C PRO A 38 19.93 20.54 -20.25
N PHE A 39 19.64 20.14 -19.01
CA PHE A 39 18.43 20.57 -18.29
C PHE A 39 18.51 22.10 -18.15
N THR A 40 17.58 22.81 -18.76
CA THR A 40 17.44 24.26 -18.59
C THR A 40 16.74 24.48 -17.25
N ASN A 41 17.39 25.19 -16.33
CA ASN A 41 16.75 25.60 -15.09
C ASN A 41 15.49 26.42 -15.41
N LEU A 42 14.43 26.16 -14.70
CA LEU A 42 13.14 26.84 -14.81
C LEU A 42 13.10 28.00 -13.83
N HIS A 43 13.28 29.22 -14.33
CA HIS A 43 13.20 30.43 -13.47
C HIS A 43 11.73 30.85 -13.31
N ILE A 44 11.12 30.61 -12.11
CA ILE A 44 9.73 30.90 -11.83
C ILE A 44 9.58 32.39 -11.48
N PRO A 45 8.80 33.17 -12.24
CA PRO A 45 8.64 34.61 -12.00
C PRO A 45 7.65 34.88 -10.83
N HIS A 46 7.90 35.94 -10.07
CA HIS A 46 6.95 36.49 -9.10
C HIS A 46 5.81 37.20 -9.83
N LEU A 47 4.58 36.97 -9.39
CA LEU A 47 3.36 37.54 -9.94
C LEU A 47 2.78 38.61 -9.00
N GLU A 48 2.32 39.72 -9.56
CA GLU A 48 1.64 40.77 -8.82
C GLU A 48 0.21 40.41 -8.40
N SER A 49 -0.39 39.46 -9.13
CA SER A 49 -1.77 39.04 -8.90
C SER A 49 -1.96 37.55 -9.13
N ARG A 50 -2.98 37.00 -8.52
CA ARG A 50 -3.41 35.59 -8.62
C ARG A 50 -3.98 35.31 -10.01
N PRO A 51 -3.43 34.35 -10.79
CA PRO A 51 -4.07 33.90 -12.02
C PRO A 51 -5.33 33.07 -11.69
N ALA A 52 -6.37 33.21 -12.50
CA ALA A 52 -7.59 32.39 -12.42
C ALA A 52 -7.65 31.40 -13.60
N ILE A 53 -8.36 30.30 -13.48
CA ILE A 53 -8.56 29.37 -14.61
C ILE A 53 -9.19 30.08 -15.81
N ALA A 54 -10.06 31.07 -15.57
CA ALA A 54 -10.73 31.87 -16.59
C ALA A 54 -9.75 32.57 -17.53
N ASP A 55 -8.54 32.91 -17.04
CA ASP A 55 -7.50 33.56 -17.83
C ASP A 55 -6.90 32.66 -18.91
N PHE A 56 -7.21 31.36 -18.91
CA PHE A 56 -6.63 30.35 -19.82
C PHE A 56 -7.67 29.55 -20.61
N LEU A 57 -8.98 29.81 -20.41
CA LEU A 57 -10.04 29.00 -21.07
C LEU A 57 -10.09 29.17 -22.58
N THR A 58 -9.46 30.19 -23.14
CA THR A 58 -9.25 30.35 -24.58
C THR A 58 -8.08 29.53 -25.12
N MET A 59 -7.53 28.62 -24.29
CA MET A 59 -6.33 27.81 -24.57
C MET A 59 -5.05 28.66 -24.74
N GLN A 60 -5.07 29.86 -24.25
CA GLN A 60 -3.93 30.80 -24.21
C GLN A 60 -4.05 31.68 -22.98
N PRO A 61 -2.95 32.18 -22.41
CA PRO A 61 -3.01 33.11 -21.29
C PRO A 61 -3.69 34.42 -21.71
N SER A 62 -4.53 34.98 -20.83
CA SER A 62 -5.11 36.30 -21.02
C SER A 62 -4.00 37.38 -21.11
N PRO A 63 -4.30 38.59 -21.68
CA PRO A 63 -3.33 39.69 -21.75
C PRO A 63 -2.72 40.08 -20.37
N ALA A 64 -3.42 39.80 -19.28
CA ALA A 64 -2.95 40.08 -17.93
C ALA A 64 -1.74 39.20 -17.53
N PHE A 65 -1.63 37.98 -18.07
CA PHE A 65 -0.61 36.99 -17.74
C PHE A 65 0.29 36.60 -18.90
N ALA A 66 -0.04 36.99 -20.13
CA ALA A 66 0.77 36.75 -21.31
C ALA A 66 2.17 37.35 -21.14
N GLY A 67 3.22 36.51 -21.25
CA GLY A 67 4.63 36.92 -21.06
C GLY A 67 5.06 37.19 -19.62
N LYS A 68 4.14 37.06 -18.60
CA LYS A 68 4.46 37.24 -17.17
C LYS A 68 4.66 35.93 -16.43
N MET A 69 4.18 34.81 -16.97
CA MET A 69 4.41 33.48 -16.42
C MET A 69 5.47 32.74 -17.24
N LEU A 70 6.22 31.89 -16.56
CA LEU A 70 7.16 30.98 -17.24
C LEU A 70 6.35 29.97 -18.03
N LYS A 71 6.62 29.84 -19.32
CA LYS A 71 6.02 28.83 -20.20
C LYS A 71 6.97 27.62 -20.34
N VAL A 72 6.42 26.42 -20.14
CA VAL A 72 7.10 25.13 -20.36
C VAL A 72 6.34 24.36 -21.43
N GLU A 73 7.06 23.81 -22.42
CA GLU A 73 6.54 22.97 -23.49
C GLU A 73 7.61 21.98 -23.95
N GLY A 74 7.29 21.07 -24.88
CA GLY A 74 8.26 20.08 -25.36
C GLY A 74 8.25 18.78 -24.57
N PHE A 75 7.09 18.33 -24.15
CA PHE A 75 6.91 17.04 -23.47
C PHE A 75 7.34 15.87 -24.35
N ILE A 76 8.00 14.88 -23.74
CA ILE A 76 8.52 13.69 -24.38
C ILE A 76 7.87 12.44 -23.74
N GLN A 77 7.46 11.50 -24.58
CA GLN A 77 6.90 10.24 -24.14
C GLN A 77 7.95 9.38 -23.42
N ARG A 78 7.54 8.80 -22.30
CA ARG A 78 8.19 7.63 -21.68
C ARG A 78 7.54 6.34 -22.19
N ASP A 79 6.21 6.29 -22.26
CA ASP A 79 5.42 5.23 -22.82
C ASP A 79 4.37 5.79 -23.77
N PRO A 80 4.00 5.09 -24.85
CA PRO A 80 4.51 3.79 -25.29
C PRO A 80 5.86 3.86 -26.00
N LYS A 81 6.29 5.05 -26.47
CA LYS A 81 7.48 5.25 -27.30
C LYS A 81 8.46 6.22 -26.63
N ASP A 82 9.34 5.67 -25.82
CA ASP A 82 10.36 6.46 -25.10
C ASP A 82 11.20 7.32 -26.06
N GLY A 83 11.30 8.62 -25.74
CA GLY A 83 12.02 9.60 -26.55
C GLY A 83 11.22 10.21 -27.71
N SER A 84 9.97 9.78 -27.95
CA SER A 84 9.10 10.41 -28.97
C SER A 84 8.42 11.67 -28.42
N PRO A 85 8.11 12.66 -29.26
CA PRO A 85 7.28 13.80 -28.85
C PRO A 85 5.90 13.37 -28.35
N ILE A 86 5.32 14.14 -27.44
CA ILE A 86 3.93 13.96 -26.98
C ILE A 86 2.95 14.02 -28.16
N SER A 87 1.91 13.17 -28.15
CA SER A 87 0.93 13.12 -29.23
C SER A 87 -0.08 14.28 -29.25
N GLN A 88 -0.28 14.95 -28.10
CA GLN A 88 -1.18 16.08 -27.92
C GLN A 88 -0.44 17.24 -27.26
N LYS A 89 -0.41 18.39 -27.92
CA LYS A 89 0.29 19.57 -27.44
C LYS A 89 -0.10 19.91 -25.99
N THR A 90 0.90 20.20 -25.17
CA THR A 90 0.76 20.54 -23.74
C THR A 90 1.63 21.71 -23.40
N GLU A 91 1.06 22.75 -22.79
CA GLU A 91 1.74 23.96 -22.37
C GLU A 91 1.46 24.16 -20.87
N VAL A 92 2.54 24.40 -20.09
CA VAL A 92 2.46 24.66 -18.65
C VAL A 92 2.91 26.06 -18.38
N TYR A 93 2.19 26.79 -17.55
CA TYR A 93 2.48 28.14 -17.13
C TYR A 93 2.71 28.18 -15.63
N LEU A 94 3.87 28.68 -15.19
CA LEU A 94 4.26 28.75 -13.78
C LEU A 94 4.48 30.20 -13.34
N GLY A 95 4.13 30.47 -12.10
CA GLY A 95 4.41 31.73 -11.42
C GLY A 95 4.09 31.61 -9.94
N TYR A 96 4.54 32.55 -9.13
CA TYR A 96 4.27 32.53 -7.70
C TYR A 96 3.98 33.92 -7.15
N THR A 97 3.23 33.97 -6.04
CA THR A 97 3.11 35.11 -5.15
C THR A 97 3.81 34.79 -3.84
N ASN A 98 3.92 35.71 -2.90
CA ASN A 98 4.54 35.43 -1.59
C ASN A 98 3.83 34.31 -0.79
N GLN A 99 2.60 33.92 -1.17
CA GLN A 99 1.82 32.92 -0.44
C GLN A 99 1.64 31.59 -1.19
N ASN A 100 1.60 31.63 -2.53
CA ASN A 100 1.21 30.45 -3.32
C ASN A 100 2.06 30.28 -4.56
N LEU A 101 2.34 29.02 -4.91
CA LEU A 101 2.78 28.62 -6.23
C LEU A 101 1.54 28.38 -7.11
N TYR A 102 1.57 28.88 -8.34
CA TYR A 102 0.53 28.66 -9.35
C TYR A 102 1.09 27.85 -10.52
N VAL A 103 0.35 26.80 -10.89
CA VAL A 103 0.63 26.01 -12.09
C VAL A 103 -0.64 25.93 -12.90
N VAL A 104 -0.58 26.31 -14.17
CA VAL A 104 -1.72 26.20 -15.10
C VAL A 104 -1.27 25.35 -16.28
N CYS A 105 -2.00 24.27 -16.57
CA CYS A 105 -1.73 23.47 -17.72
C CYS A 105 -2.85 23.60 -18.76
N VAL A 106 -2.45 23.97 -19.98
CA VAL A 106 -3.29 24.00 -21.16
C VAL A 106 -3.01 22.75 -21.97
N CYS A 107 -3.93 21.81 -21.88
CA CYS A 107 -3.84 20.49 -22.49
C CYS A 107 -4.67 20.44 -23.76
N PHE A 108 -4.03 20.63 -24.91
CA PHE A 108 -4.72 20.48 -26.19
C PHE A 108 -5.07 19.02 -26.44
N ASP A 109 -6.12 18.81 -27.23
CA ASP A 109 -6.57 17.49 -27.64
C ASP A 109 -7.28 17.59 -29.00
N SER A 110 -6.82 16.81 -29.97
CA SER A 110 -7.41 16.76 -31.29
C SER A 110 -8.79 16.08 -31.34
N GLU A 111 -9.14 15.32 -30.29
CA GLU A 111 -10.41 14.59 -30.15
C GLU A 111 -11.00 14.80 -28.75
N PRO A 112 -11.47 16.03 -28.38
CA PRO A 112 -11.90 16.36 -27.02
C PRO A 112 -13.03 15.47 -26.47
N GLY A 113 -13.87 14.92 -27.36
CA GLY A 113 -14.93 13.97 -26.99
C GLY A 113 -14.39 12.62 -26.40
N LYS A 114 -13.14 12.31 -26.65
CA LYS A 114 -12.47 11.10 -26.14
C LYS A 114 -11.71 11.33 -24.82
N ILE A 115 -11.66 12.55 -24.33
CA ILE A 115 -11.08 12.86 -23.01
C ILE A 115 -11.81 12.05 -21.95
N ARG A 116 -11.04 11.35 -21.10
CA ARG A 116 -11.56 10.61 -19.95
C ARG A 116 -11.58 11.52 -18.75
N ALA A 117 -12.74 11.75 -18.20
CA ALA A 117 -12.92 12.61 -17.04
C ALA A 117 -14.18 12.18 -16.28
N HIS A 118 -14.01 11.83 -15.00
CA HIS A 118 -15.11 11.42 -14.12
C HIS A 118 -15.11 12.27 -12.86
N MET A 119 -16.30 12.56 -12.34
CA MET A 119 -16.48 13.14 -11.01
C MET A 119 -16.35 12.00 -10.01
N VAL A 120 -15.17 11.86 -9.41
CA VAL A 120 -14.83 10.80 -8.47
C VAL A 120 -14.37 11.41 -7.15
N ARG A 121 -14.20 10.58 -6.13
CA ARG A 121 -13.55 11.04 -4.89
C ARG A 121 -12.09 11.43 -5.15
N ARG A 122 -11.57 12.35 -4.34
CA ARG A 122 -10.13 12.63 -4.24
C ARG A 122 -9.35 11.32 -4.20
N GLU A 123 -8.16 11.27 -4.77
CA GLU A 123 -7.25 10.11 -4.91
C GLU A 123 -7.72 9.00 -5.89
N GLN A 124 -8.85 9.16 -6.61
CA GLN A 124 -9.40 8.10 -7.49
C GLN A 124 -9.45 8.48 -8.97
N ILE A 125 -8.47 9.24 -9.45
CA ILE A 125 -8.41 9.72 -10.84
C ILE A 125 -7.58 8.86 -11.80
N ASN A 126 -7.03 7.73 -11.35
CA ASN A 126 -6.08 6.92 -12.12
C ASN A 126 -6.57 6.39 -13.47
N ASP A 127 -7.89 6.34 -13.70
CA ASP A 127 -8.49 5.92 -14.99
C ASP A 127 -8.77 7.09 -15.94
N ASP A 128 -8.60 8.33 -15.47
CA ASP A 128 -8.85 9.56 -16.22
C ASP A 128 -7.59 10.08 -16.91
N ASP A 129 -7.78 10.88 -17.96
CA ASP A 129 -6.71 11.75 -18.43
C ASP A 129 -6.34 12.71 -17.29
N GLN A 130 -5.07 13.00 -17.12
CA GLN A 130 -4.60 13.84 -16.02
C GLN A 130 -3.37 14.62 -16.40
N PHE A 131 -3.14 15.69 -15.67
CA PHE A 131 -1.90 16.41 -15.64
C PHE A 131 -1.45 16.56 -14.20
N GLY A 132 -0.15 16.40 -13.96
CA GLY A 132 0.44 16.58 -12.65
C GLY A 132 1.90 16.96 -12.70
N PHE A 133 2.46 17.17 -11.53
CA PHE A 133 3.88 17.43 -11.34
C PHE A 133 4.34 16.95 -9.98
N VAL A 134 5.64 16.72 -9.87
CA VAL A 134 6.31 16.36 -8.63
C VAL A 134 7.29 17.46 -8.26
N LEU A 135 7.29 17.84 -6.97
CA LEU A 135 8.20 18.83 -6.39
C LEU A 135 9.11 18.16 -5.37
N ASP A 136 10.41 18.13 -5.64
CA ASP A 136 11.44 17.84 -4.64
C ASP A 136 11.89 19.15 -3.99
N THR A 137 11.23 19.51 -2.90
CA THR A 137 11.48 20.77 -2.18
C THR A 137 12.78 20.77 -1.36
N PHE A 138 13.40 19.60 -1.18
CA PHE A 138 14.70 19.43 -0.53
C PHE A 138 15.84 19.24 -1.53
N SER A 139 15.54 19.07 -2.83
CA SER A 139 16.48 18.77 -3.92
C SER A 139 17.38 17.58 -3.60
N ASP A 140 16.80 16.55 -2.95
CA ASP A 140 17.50 15.34 -2.51
C ASP A 140 17.42 14.18 -3.51
N ARG A 141 16.52 14.29 -4.51
CA ARG A 141 16.26 13.30 -5.55
C ARG A 141 15.82 11.93 -5.01
N LYS A 142 15.15 11.92 -3.87
CA LYS A 142 14.66 10.72 -3.18
C LYS A 142 13.17 10.77 -2.91
N ASN A 143 12.70 11.95 -2.46
CA ASN A 143 11.30 12.17 -2.13
C ASN A 143 10.81 13.45 -2.79
N GLY A 144 9.61 13.40 -3.32
CA GLY A 144 8.92 14.56 -3.88
C GLY A 144 7.45 14.57 -3.48
N LEU A 145 6.87 15.74 -3.44
CA LEU A 145 5.43 15.93 -3.28
C LEU A 145 4.79 15.92 -4.66
N PHE A 146 3.84 15.05 -4.90
CA PHE A 146 3.13 15.01 -6.18
C PHE A 146 1.74 15.64 -6.09
N PHE A 147 1.32 16.25 -7.20
CA PHE A 147 0.03 16.93 -7.38
C PHE A 147 -0.51 16.58 -8.75
N TYR A 148 -1.63 15.86 -8.81
CA TYR A 148 -2.31 15.52 -10.07
C TYR A 148 -3.75 16.02 -10.05
N VAL A 149 -4.25 16.37 -11.23
CA VAL A 149 -5.63 16.83 -11.42
C VAL A 149 -6.19 16.24 -12.71
N ASN A 150 -7.43 15.73 -12.66
CA ASN A 150 -8.16 15.33 -13.84
C ASN A 150 -8.84 16.53 -14.51
N PRO A 151 -9.41 16.40 -15.75
CA PRO A 151 -10.03 17.53 -16.45
C PRO A 151 -11.24 18.17 -15.75
N LEU A 152 -11.77 17.57 -14.72
CA LEU A 152 -12.85 18.13 -13.87
C LEU A 152 -12.35 18.81 -12.59
N GLY A 153 -11.04 18.86 -12.37
CA GLY A 153 -10.45 19.48 -11.21
C GLY A 153 -10.39 18.59 -9.96
N ILE A 154 -10.61 17.29 -10.10
CA ILE A 154 -10.46 16.35 -8.98
C ILE A 154 -8.98 16.14 -8.68
N GLN A 155 -8.62 16.23 -7.41
CA GLN A 155 -7.26 16.18 -6.89
C GLN A 155 -6.80 14.75 -6.60
N GLN A 156 -5.50 14.55 -6.79
CA GLN A 156 -4.73 13.44 -6.24
C GLN A 156 -3.38 13.98 -5.82
N ASP A 157 -2.95 13.71 -4.61
CA ASP A 157 -1.67 14.15 -4.08
C ASP A 157 -1.06 13.14 -3.11
N GLY A 158 0.19 13.37 -2.74
CA GLY A 158 0.92 12.49 -1.85
C GLY A 158 2.42 12.68 -1.91
N ILE A 159 3.14 11.65 -1.45
CA ILE A 159 4.59 11.60 -1.47
C ILE A 159 5.05 10.58 -2.51
N TRP A 160 5.90 11.04 -3.45
CA TRP A 160 6.63 10.21 -4.39
C TRP A 160 7.96 9.78 -3.78
N ASN A 161 8.27 8.51 -3.87
CA ASN A 161 9.61 7.98 -3.56
C ASN A 161 10.03 7.04 -4.69
N ASP A 162 11.21 7.22 -5.27
CA ASP A 162 11.66 6.44 -6.43
C ASP A 162 11.78 4.94 -6.18
N PHE A 163 11.71 4.51 -4.93
CA PHE A 163 12.02 3.14 -4.53
C PHE A 163 10.93 2.49 -3.67
N GLN A 164 9.81 3.18 -3.52
CA GLN A 164 8.63 2.70 -2.82
C GLN A 164 7.40 3.02 -3.66
N GLU A 165 6.30 2.36 -3.40
CA GLU A 165 5.00 2.76 -3.96
C GLU A 165 4.68 4.19 -3.51
N PRO A 166 4.07 5.01 -4.38
CA PRO A 166 3.63 6.35 -4.02
C PRO A 166 2.68 6.32 -2.81
N ASP A 167 2.94 7.20 -1.84
CA ASP A 167 2.10 7.33 -0.65
C ASP A 167 0.96 8.31 -0.91
N TYR A 168 -0.21 7.80 -1.29
CA TYR A 168 -1.45 8.57 -1.51
C TYR A 168 -2.17 8.96 -0.21
N SER A 169 -1.66 8.58 0.93
CA SER A 169 -2.30 8.87 2.22
C SER A 169 -1.91 10.23 2.81
N TYR A 170 -0.89 10.86 2.22
CA TYR A 170 -0.41 12.17 2.64
C TYR A 170 -1.23 13.27 1.96
N ASP A 171 -2.31 13.67 2.61
CA ASP A 171 -3.25 14.69 2.14
C ASP A 171 -2.73 16.11 2.39
N MET A 172 -2.57 16.90 1.34
CA MET A 172 -2.19 18.32 1.41
C MET A 172 -3.39 19.24 1.18
N LEU A 173 -3.32 20.45 1.79
CA LEU A 173 -4.33 21.49 1.59
C LEU A 173 -3.91 22.40 0.44
N TRP A 174 -4.54 22.26 -0.70
CA TRP A 174 -4.32 23.07 -1.90
C TRP A 174 -5.59 23.16 -2.73
N ASN A 175 -5.62 24.06 -3.70
CA ASN A 175 -6.80 24.29 -4.53
C ASN A 175 -6.53 23.87 -5.97
N SER A 176 -7.55 23.32 -6.62
CA SER A 176 -7.51 22.96 -8.03
C SER A 176 -8.81 23.34 -8.74
N GLN A 177 -8.71 23.54 -10.03
CA GLN A 177 -9.85 23.66 -10.93
C GLN A 177 -9.54 22.96 -12.23
N GLY A 178 -10.56 22.45 -12.92
CA GLY A 178 -10.44 21.85 -14.24
C GLY A 178 -11.64 22.19 -15.10
N LYS A 179 -11.41 22.43 -16.39
CA LYS A 179 -12.46 22.74 -17.37
C LYS A 179 -12.15 22.15 -18.73
N ILE A 180 -13.07 21.34 -19.24
CA ILE A 180 -13.02 20.83 -20.61
C ILE A 180 -13.48 21.95 -21.55
N THR A 181 -12.75 22.13 -22.65
CA THR A 181 -13.00 23.10 -23.73
C THR A 181 -13.18 22.37 -25.07
N PRO A 182 -13.64 23.05 -26.11
CA PRO A 182 -13.71 22.45 -27.44
C PRO A 182 -12.36 22.04 -28.06
N GLN A 183 -11.24 22.51 -27.51
CA GLN A 183 -9.89 22.24 -28.02
C GLN A 183 -9.02 21.39 -27.08
N GLY A 184 -9.60 20.90 -25.96
CA GLY A 184 -8.90 20.12 -24.97
C GLY A 184 -9.40 20.39 -23.56
N PHE A 185 -8.51 20.65 -22.61
CA PHE A 185 -8.89 21.06 -21.26
C PHE A 185 -7.81 21.92 -20.61
N VAL A 186 -8.22 22.66 -19.59
CA VAL A 186 -7.33 23.46 -18.76
C VAL A 186 -7.45 22.97 -17.33
N VAL A 187 -6.32 22.80 -16.64
CA VAL A 187 -6.25 22.54 -15.20
C VAL A 187 -5.40 23.61 -14.53
N TRP A 188 -5.82 24.00 -13.34
CA TRP A 188 -5.25 25.06 -12.55
C TRP A 188 -4.96 24.56 -11.12
N PHE A 189 -3.78 24.90 -10.63
CA PHE A 189 -3.30 24.53 -9.31
C PHE A 189 -2.91 25.79 -8.55
N GLU A 190 -3.29 25.86 -7.28
CA GLU A 190 -2.84 26.84 -6.31
C GLU A 190 -2.31 26.11 -5.08
N ILE A 191 -0.99 26.12 -4.93
CA ILE A 191 -0.30 25.41 -3.87
C ILE A 191 0.18 26.42 -2.83
N PRO A 192 -0.43 26.52 -1.65
CA PRO A 192 0.02 27.40 -0.58
C PRO A 192 1.40 26.93 -0.06
N PHE A 193 2.38 27.82 0.04
CA PHE A 193 3.70 27.47 0.57
C PHE A 193 3.63 26.93 2.00
N ARG A 194 2.64 27.34 2.79
CA ARG A 194 2.38 26.77 4.11
C ARG A 194 1.94 25.31 4.09
N SER A 195 1.59 24.74 2.93
CA SER A 195 1.28 23.31 2.77
C SER A 195 2.49 22.50 2.34
N LEU A 196 3.58 23.16 1.94
CA LEU A 196 4.83 22.58 1.58
C LEU A 196 5.83 22.61 2.74
N ARG A 197 6.86 21.79 2.64
CA ARG A 197 8.00 21.78 3.55
C ARG A 197 9.26 21.93 2.76
N PHE A 198 10.09 22.89 3.14
CA PHE A 198 11.35 23.19 2.48
C PHE A 198 12.31 23.89 3.43
N PRO A 199 13.64 23.84 3.19
CA PRO A 199 14.64 24.52 4.00
C PRO A 199 14.46 26.04 3.96
N ARG A 200 14.83 26.75 5.02
CA ARG A 200 14.84 28.22 5.08
C ARG A 200 16.05 28.79 4.34
N ASN A 201 15.99 28.80 3.03
CA ASN A 201 16.97 29.49 2.21
C ASN A 201 16.40 30.82 1.68
N PRO A 202 17.20 31.88 1.50
CA PRO A 202 16.72 33.14 0.95
C PRO A 202 16.13 33.01 -0.46
N GLU A 203 16.69 32.09 -1.24
CA GLU A 203 16.20 31.67 -2.54
C GLU A 203 16.11 30.15 -2.57
N GLN A 204 14.99 29.64 -3.05
CA GLN A 204 14.74 28.20 -3.16
C GLN A 204 15.11 27.70 -4.55
N SER A 205 15.68 26.51 -4.60
CA SER A 205 15.88 25.75 -5.83
C SER A 205 15.35 24.34 -5.59
N TRP A 206 14.24 24.00 -6.24
CA TRP A 206 13.54 22.74 -6.08
C TRP A 206 13.73 21.85 -7.30
N GLY A 207 13.76 20.54 -7.10
CA GLY A 207 13.58 19.59 -8.18
C GLY A 207 12.14 19.59 -8.66
N ILE A 208 11.93 19.45 -9.98
CA ILE A 208 10.58 19.39 -10.56
C ILE A 208 10.58 18.56 -11.84
N PHE A 209 9.51 17.81 -12.03
CA PHE A 209 9.10 17.30 -13.33
C PHE A 209 7.58 17.34 -13.48
N PHE A 210 7.12 17.40 -14.73
CA PHE A 210 5.71 17.42 -15.11
C PHE A 210 5.36 16.15 -15.85
N GLU A 211 4.11 15.70 -15.67
CA GLU A 211 3.56 14.52 -16.32
C GLU A 211 2.20 14.82 -16.93
N ARG A 212 2.01 14.35 -18.15
CA ARG A 212 0.76 14.39 -18.90
C ARG A 212 0.37 12.97 -19.29
N ASP A 213 -0.81 12.52 -18.83
CA ASP A 213 -1.38 11.21 -19.17
C ASP A 213 -2.49 11.34 -20.19
N ILE A 214 -2.37 10.57 -21.28
CA ILE A 214 -3.39 10.42 -22.29
C ILE A 214 -3.82 8.95 -22.29
N ARG A 215 -4.78 8.64 -21.41
CA ARG A 215 -5.13 7.25 -21.06
C ARG A 215 -5.59 6.42 -22.26
N ARG A 216 -6.33 7.01 -23.22
CA ARG A 216 -6.77 6.30 -24.42
C ARG A 216 -5.62 5.79 -25.30
N ASN A 217 -4.44 6.40 -25.21
CA ASN A 217 -3.26 6.04 -25.99
C ASN A 217 -2.27 5.18 -25.19
N PHE A 218 -2.51 4.95 -23.88
CA PHE A 218 -1.50 4.41 -22.97
C PHE A 218 -0.22 5.27 -23.01
N GLU A 219 -0.40 6.60 -23.05
CA GLU A 219 0.68 7.55 -23.22
C GLU A 219 0.95 8.31 -21.92
N PHE A 220 2.20 8.25 -21.50
CA PHE A 220 2.75 8.96 -20.35
C PHE A 220 3.92 9.82 -20.87
N SER A 221 3.77 11.13 -20.79
CA SER A 221 4.72 12.08 -21.35
C SER A 221 5.20 13.06 -20.28
N PHE A 222 6.47 13.37 -20.29
CA PHE A 222 7.14 14.12 -19.23
C PHE A 222 7.91 15.33 -19.76
N TYR A 223 8.05 16.32 -18.89
CA TYR A 223 9.03 17.38 -19.01
C TYR A 223 9.73 17.59 -17.65
N PRO A 224 11.08 17.49 -17.57
CA PRO A 224 11.98 17.00 -18.63
C PRO A 224 11.68 15.54 -18.98
N HIS A 225 12.30 15.04 -20.05
CA HIS A 225 12.14 13.65 -20.45
C HIS A 225 12.61 12.69 -19.34
N ILE A 226 11.68 11.88 -18.82
CA ILE A 226 11.95 10.80 -17.86
C ILE A 226 12.11 9.49 -18.64
N SER A 227 13.35 9.14 -18.97
CA SER A 227 13.64 7.94 -19.76
C SER A 227 13.36 6.65 -19.01
N SER A 228 12.82 5.65 -19.68
CA SER A 228 12.63 4.30 -19.14
C SER A 228 13.93 3.46 -19.08
N ASN A 229 15.06 3.99 -19.57
CA ASN A 229 16.38 3.38 -19.48
C ASN A 229 17.16 3.80 -18.21
N THR A 230 16.60 4.68 -17.40
CA THR A 230 17.20 5.12 -16.14
C THR A 230 16.24 4.81 -15.01
N GLN A 231 16.72 4.18 -13.97
CA GLN A 231 15.94 3.88 -12.76
C GLN A 231 15.81 5.16 -11.92
N GLY A 232 14.61 5.34 -11.34
CA GLY A 232 14.26 6.51 -10.58
C GLY A 232 13.79 7.68 -11.48
N TRP A 233 12.72 8.35 -11.04
CA TRP A 233 12.16 9.50 -11.76
C TRP A 233 12.71 10.81 -11.23
N LEU A 234 12.83 10.98 -9.92
CA LEU A 234 13.40 12.17 -9.28
C LEU A 234 14.87 12.39 -9.67
N THR A 235 15.59 11.32 -10.01
CA THR A 235 16.97 11.44 -10.48
C THR A 235 17.09 12.16 -11.82
N GLN A 236 15.98 12.26 -12.57
CA GLN A 236 15.89 12.84 -13.91
C GLN A 236 15.12 14.17 -13.92
N GLU A 237 14.77 14.71 -12.76
CA GLU A 237 14.12 16.01 -12.62
C GLU A 237 15.00 17.18 -13.09
N THR A 238 14.36 18.30 -13.46
CA THR A 238 15.03 19.59 -13.66
C THR A 238 14.92 20.42 -12.38
N HIS A 239 15.58 21.58 -12.37
CA HIS A 239 15.52 22.52 -11.25
C HIS A 239 14.61 23.71 -11.56
N ALA A 240 13.80 24.10 -10.57
CA ALA A 240 13.00 25.30 -10.53
C ALA A 240 13.61 26.26 -9.52
N ASP A 241 14.04 27.43 -9.97
CA ASP A 241 14.65 28.50 -9.16
C ASP A 241 13.86 29.81 -9.22
N GLY A 242 14.34 30.86 -8.59
CA GLY A 242 13.70 32.17 -8.57
C GLY A 242 12.68 32.40 -7.48
N LEU A 243 12.37 31.40 -6.68
CA LEU A 243 11.43 31.51 -5.57
C LEU A 243 12.10 32.20 -4.37
N ARG A 244 11.72 33.45 -4.10
CA ARG A 244 12.28 34.31 -3.04
C ARG A 244 11.18 34.78 -2.10
N GLU A 245 11.55 35.13 -0.87
CA GLU A 245 10.65 35.68 0.15
C GLU A 245 9.43 34.81 0.44
N ILE A 246 9.60 33.48 0.33
CA ILE A 246 8.58 32.48 0.64
C ILE A 246 8.89 31.78 1.96
N SER A 247 7.86 31.39 2.68
CA SER A 247 7.99 30.69 3.95
C SER A 247 6.90 29.63 4.11
N PRO A 248 7.21 28.44 4.66
CA PRO A 248 6.19 27.46 5.05
C PRO A 248 5.35 27.93 6.24
N GLY A 249 5.71 29.03 6.91
CA GLY A 249 5.02 29.58 8.05
C GLY A 249 5.03 28.68 9.29
N ARG A 250 4.26 29.06 10.31
CA ARG A 250 3.94 28.17 11.43
C ARG A 250 2.72 27.35 11.05
N ASN A 251 2.88 26.03 10.92
CA ASN A 251 1.76 25.15 10.59
C ASN A 251 1.35 24.37 11.85
N ILE A 252 0.42 24.93 12.60
CA ILE A 252 -0.20 24.32 13.76
C ILE A 252 -1.63 23.94 13.38
N GLN A 253 -1.98 22.68 13.51
CA GLN A 253 -3.29 22.16 13.17
C GLN A 253 -3.88 21.40 14.33
N PHE A 254 -5.18 21.61 14.57
CA PHE A 254 -5.99 20.84 15.51
C PHE A 254 -7.24 20.36 14.79
N VAL A 255 -7.53 19.06 14.91
CA VAL A 255 -8.72 18.44 14.33
C VAL A 255 -9.51 17.79 15.47
N PRO A 256 -10.30 18.57 16.24
CA PRO A 256 -11.28 17.97 17.13
C PRO A 256 -12.32 17.21 16.31
N TYR A 257 -12.76 16.08 16.84
CA TYR A 257 -13.89 15.36 16.27
C TYR A 257 -14.80 14.82 17.37
N GLY A 258 -16.07 14.68 16.98
CA GLY A 258 -17.09 14.05 17.79
C GLY A 258 -17.84 13.02 16.97
N SER A 259 -18.22 11.92 17.61
CA SER A 259 -19.08 10.93 17.00
C SER A 259 -20.17 10.45 17.96
N LEU A 260 -21.31 10.10 17.38
CA LEU A 260 -22.45 9.49 18.06
C LEU A 260 -22.72 8.17 17.39
N ARG A 261 -22.77 7.09 18.17
CA ARG A 261 -23.01 5.76 17.66
C ARG A 261 -24.16 5.10 18.43
N SER A 262 -25.05 4.45 17.67
CA SER A 262 -26.01 3.47 18.19
C SER A 262 -25.68 2.12 17.56
N PHE A 263 -25.46 1.10 18.37
CA PHE A 263 -25.10 -0.20 17.85
C PHE A 263 -25.70 -1.34 18.67
N ARG A 264 -25.87 -2.48 18.00
CA ARG A 264 -26.09 -3.79 18.56
C ARG A 264 -25.19 -4.77 17.84
N GLY A 265 -24.43 -5.58 18.58
CA GLY A 265 -23.51 -6.57 18.03
C GLY A 265 -23.49 -7.83 18.87
N LEU A 266 -23.09 -8.93 18.25
CA LEU A 266 -22.79 -10.17 18.94
C LEU A 266 -21.45 -10.02 19.67
N ASP A 267 -21.41 -10.37 20.94
CA ASP A 267 -20.21 -10.51 21.75
C ASP A 267 -19.92 -12.00 21.90
N ASP A 268 -18.97 -12.49 21.11
CA ASP A 268 -18.53 -13.87 21.04
C ASP A 268 -17.05 -14.02 21.45
N ARG A 269 -16.56 -13.08 22.30
CA ARG A 269 -15.16 -13.10 22.74
C ARG A 269 -14.75 -14.46 23.32
N PRO A 270 -13.52 -14.93 23.02
CA PRO A 270 -13.00 -16.22 23.49
C PRO A 270 -13.15 -16.40 25.01
N GLY A 271 -13.68 -17.53 25.44
CA GLY A 271 -13.92 -17.85 26.85
C GLY A 271 -15.18 -17.20 27.46
N GLY A 272 -15.93 -16.44 26.68
CA GLY A 272 -17.24 -15.87 27.06
C GLY A 272 -18.42 -16.70 26.60
N VAL A 273 -19.62 -16.41 27.14
CA VAL A 273 -20.88 -16.91 26.60
C VAL A 273 -21.35 -15.95 25.51
N PRO A 274 -21.59 -16.43 24.27
CA PRO A 274 -22.05 -15.57 23.19
C PRO A 274 -23.38 -14.90 23.54
N GLN A 275 -23.42 -13.58 23.43
CA GLN A 275 -24.62 -12.79 23.75
C GLN A 275 -24.65 -11.49 22.94
N PHE A 276 -25.84 -10.96 22.72
CA PHE A 276 -25.96 -9.64 22.11
C PHE A 276 -25.68 -8.53 23.10
N SER A 277 -24.80 -7.62 22.71
CA SER A 277 -24.50 -6.38 23.44
C SER A 277 -24.80 -5.17 22.56
N GLY A 278 -25.00 -4.02 23.18
CA GLY A 278 -25.20 -2.78 22.41
C GLY A 278 -25.46 -1.58 23.29
N LYS A 279 -25.37 -0.40 22.65
CA LYS A 279 -25.72 0.88 23.25
C LYS A 279 -26.57 1.68 22.28
N ASN A 280 -27.67 2.22 22.75
CA ASN A 280 -28.55 3.08 21.95
C ASN A 280 -27.91 4.44 21.66
N PHE A 281 -27.01 4.88 22.53
CA PHE A 281 -26.34 6.18 22.41
C PHE A 281 -24.95 6.08 23.04
N GLU A 282 -23.91 6.16 22.21
CA GLU A 282 -22.52 6.16 22.64
C GLU A 282 -21.82 7.40 22.04
N PRO A 283 -21.66 8.48 22.81
CA PRO A 283 -20.87 9.63 22.39
C PRO A 283 -19.39 9.33 22.54
N ARG A 284 -18.59 9.77 21.56
CA ARG A 284 -17.13 9.78 21.60
C ARG A 284 -16.61 11.11 21.13
N ALA A 285 -15.50 11.57 21.70
CA ALA A 285 -14.78 12.75 21.27
C ALA A 285 -13.28 12.46 21.28
N GLY A 286 -12.57 13.06 20.39
CA GLY A 286 -11.11 12.94 20.29
C GLY A 286 -10.51 14.19 19.62
N LEU A 287 -9.19 14.19 19.57
CA LEU A 287 -8.41 15.31 19.05
C LEU A 287 -7.18 14.80 18.33
N ASP A 288 -7.01 15.17 17.08
CA ASP A 288 -5.74 15.06 16.38
C ASP A 288 -5.07 16.43 16.34
N SER A 289 -3.76 16.45 16.53
CA SER A 289 -2.95 17.67 16.46
C SER A 289 -1.69 17.44 15.64
N LYS A 290 -1.29 18.46 14.89
CA LYS A 290 -0.08 18.49 14.10
C LYS A 290 0.64 19.81 14.31
N ILE A 291 1.92 19.74 14.62
CA ILE A 291 2.78 20.91 14.85
C ILE A 291 4.03 20.75 14.00
N VAL A 292 4.28 21.67 13.09
CA VAL A 292 5.51 21.70 12.32
C VAL A 292 6.60 22.44 13.11
N LEU A 293 7.66 21.71 13.41
CA LEU A 293 8.82 22.20 14.14
C LEU A 293 9.98 22.44 13.15
N LYS A 294 10.64 23.60 13.23
CA LYS A 294 11.81 23.93 12.40
C LYS A 294 11.62 23.67 10.90
N ASP A 295 10.40 23.91 10.39
CA ASP A 295 10.00 23.82 8.97
C ASP A 295 10.03 22.41 8.33
N SER A 296 10.69 21.44 8.95
CA SER A 296 10.89 20.10 8.37
C SER A 296 10.56 18.95 9.31
N LEU A 297 10.47 19.19 10.61
CA LEU A 297 10.04 18.18 11.59
C LEU A 297 8.57 18.36 11.94
N VAL A 298 7.84 17.28 12.01
CA VAL A 298 6.42 17.26 12.34
C VAL A 298 6.20 16.43 13.57
N PHE A 299 5.56 17.03 14.54
CA PHE A 299 5.02 16.36 15.70
C PHE A 299 3.52 16.20 15.53
N ASP A 300 3.06 14.95 15.55
CA ASP A 300 1.65 14.58 15.52
C ASP A 300 1.27 13.93 16.85
N ALA A 301 0.11 14.27 17.36
CA ALA A 301 -0.47 13.63 18.54
C ALA A 301 -1.95 13.36 18.32
N THR A 302 -2.42 12.20 18.76
CA THR A 302 -3.83 11.83 18.75
C THR A 302 -4.27 11.42 20.14
N LEU A 303 -5.47 11.84 20.54
CA LEU A 303 -6.12 11.50 21.80
C LEU A 303 -7.48 10.88 21.52
N ASN A 304 -7.74 9.71 22.11
CA ASN A 304 -8.96 8.93 21.94
C ASN A 304 -9.36 8.79 20.46
N PRO A 305 -8.43 8.32 19.59
CA PRO A 305 -8.66 8.28 18.15
C PRO A 305 -9.90 7.47 17.82
N ASP A 306 -10.83 8.05 17.06
CA ASP A 306 -11.98 7.34 16.55
C ASP A 306 -11.57 6.57 15.30
N PHE A 307 -11.22 5.32 15.49
CA PHE A 307 -10.96 4.37 14.40
C PHE A 307 -12.23 3.70 13.88
N ALA A 308 -13.43 4.28 14.12
CA ALA A 308 -14.62 3.89 13.40
C ALA A 308 -14.30 3.94 11.91
N GLN A 309 -14.19 2.77 11.30
CA GLN A 309 -13.71 2.61 9.93
C GLN A 309 -14.71 3.25 8.98
N VAL A 310 -14.42 4.46 8.56
CA VAL A 310 -15.15 5.13 7.48
C VAL A 310 -14.92 4.38 6.15
N GLU A 311 -13.79 3.67 6.04
CA GLU A 311 -13.46 2.83 4.89
C GLU A 311 -13.42 1.36 5.26
N SER A 312 -14.26 0.54 4.60
CA SER A 312 -14.22 -0.91 4.76
C SER A 312 -12.98 -1.51 4.05
N ASP A 313 -12.44 -2.60 4.61
CA ASP A 313 -11.36 -3.32 3.96
C ASP A 313 -11.83 -3.96 2.64
N GLU A 314 -10.92 -4.07 1.67
CA GLU A 314 -11.19 -4.83 0.47
C GLU A 314 -11.28 -6.32 0.81
N PRO A 315 -12.17 -7.07 0.15
CA PRO A 315 -12.38 -8.47 0.46
C PRO A 315 -11.14 -9.30 0.11
N GLN A 316 -10.81 -10.22 0.99
CA GLN A 316 -9.71 -11.17 0.80
C GLN A 316 -10.17 -12.58 1.15
N VAL A 317 -9.57 -13.57 0.50
CA VAL A 317 -9.77 -14.97 0.83
C VAL A 317 -8.97 -15.29 2.09
N THR A 318 -9.67 -15.63 3.17
CA THR A 318 -9.07 -15.96 4.48
C THR A 318 -9.19 -17.44 4.84
N VAL A 319 -9.89 -18.22 4.02
CA VAL A 319 -10.17 -19.64 4.24
C VAL A 319 -9.06 -20.49 3.64
N ASN A 320 -8.72 -21.61 4.30
CA ASN A 320 -7.66 -22.53 3.88
C ASN A 320 -6.29 -21.85 3.72
N GLN A 321 -5.99 -20.89 4.61
CA GLN A 321 -4.72 -20.16 4.60
C GLN A 321 -3.78 -20.71 5.68
N ARG A 322 -2.54 -21.03 5.28
CA ARG A 322 -1.49 -21.47 6.21
C ARG A 322 -0.96 -20.35 7.09
N PHE A 323 -0.92 -19.13 6.55
CA PHE A 323 -0.32 -17.96 7.18
C PHE A 323 -1.34 -16.81 7.30
N GLU A 324 -1.07 -15.90 8.23
CA GLU A 324 -1.84 -14.67 8.41
C GLU A 324 -1.96 -13.88 7.10
N VAL A 325 -3.15 -13.37 6.82
CA VAL A 325 -3.45 -12.53 5.65
C VAL A 325 -3.15 -11.07 5.99
N PHE A 326 -2.44 -10.38 5.12
CA PHE A 326 -2.08 -8.98 5.28
C PHE A 326 -3.24 -8.06 4.91
N PHE A 327 -3.62 -7.17 5.83
CA PHE A 327 -4.56 -6.08 5.57
C PHE A 327 -3.84 -4.73 5.64
N PRO A 328 -3.91 -3.88 4.61
CA PRO A 328 -3.26 -2.58 4.61
C PRO A 328 -3.86 -1.65 5.67
N GLU A 329 -3.06 -0.74 6.21
CA GLU A 329 -3.53 0.32 7.11
C GLU A 329 -4.46 1.29 6.38
N LYS A 330 -5.45 1.85 7.08
CA LYS A 330 -6.41 2.83 6.54
C LYS A 330 -6.65 4.03 7.47
N ARG A 331 -6.11 3.99 8.67
CA ARG A 331 -6.32 5.03 9.68
C ARG A 331 -5.36 6.20 9.43
N PRO A 332 -5.85 7.44 9.27
CA PRO A 332 -5.03 8.59 8.86
C PRO A 332 -3.80 8.83 9.75
N PHE A 333 -3.95 8.71 11.08
CA PHE A 333 -2.83 8.89 12.00
C PHE A 333 -1.65 7.96 11.72
N PHE A 334 -1.89 6.71 11.31
CA PHE A 334 -0.84 5.74 11.04
C PHE A 334 -0.34 5.78 9.60
N LEU A 335 -1.16 6.24 8.67
CA LEU A 335 -0.82 6.31 7.25
C LEU A 335 0.11 7.48 6.94
N GLU A 336 -0.21 8.65 7.46
CA GLU A 336 0.54 9.86 7.15
C GLU A 336 2.01 9.73 7.55
N ASN A 337 2.93 9.97 6.62
CA ASN A 337 4.37 9.81 6.82
C ASN A 337 4.83 8.37 7.19
N ALA A 338 4.03 7.33 6.90
CA ALA A 338 4.37 5.94 7.18
C ALA A 338 5.68 5.51 6.51
N GLY A 339 6.03 6.09 5.36
CA GLY A 339 7.28 5.84 4.65
C GLY A 339 8.54 6.09 5.47
N TYR A 340 8.51 6.97 6.49
CA TYR A 340 9.64 7.16 7.40
C TYR A 340 9.98 5.90 8.21
N PHE A 341 9.02 4.99 8.43
CA PHE A 341 9.18 3.75 9.19
C PHE A 341 9.40 2.51 8.32
N ALA A 342 9.36 2.68 7.00
CA ALA A 342 9.52 1.58 6.06
C ALA A 342 10.90 0.92 6.17
N THR A 343 10.90 -0.40 6.21
CA THR A 343 12.10 -1.25 6.24
C THR A 343 11.91 -2.45 5.30
N PRO A 344 12.99 -3.07 4.79
CA PRO A 344 12.90 -4.25 3.92
C PRO A 344 12.00 -5.36 4.49
N ILE A 345 12.18 -5.69 5.76
CA ILE A 345 11.24 -6.53 6.51
C ILE A 345 10.25 -5.61 7.20
N ASN A 346 8.96 -5.88 7.05
CA ASN A 346 7.90 -5.05 7.63
C ASN A 346 7.89 -5.16 9.16
N LEU A 347 8.67 -4.29 9.84
CA LEU A 347 8.77 -4.22 11.30
C LEU A 347 7.71 -3.32 11.94
N VAL A 348 7.00 -2.52 11.15
CA VAL A 348 5.99 -1.57 11.64
C VAL A 348 4.66 -1.81 10.92
N PHE A 349 3.87 -2.70 11.49
CA PHE A 349 2.53 -3.04 11.03
C PHE A 349 1.50 -2.50 12.02
N THR A 350 1.05 -1.29 11.81
CA THR A 350 0.23 -0.53 12.77
C THR A 350 -1.16 -1.14 13.03
N ARG A 351 -1.62 -2.09 12.19
CA ARG A 351 -2.82 -2.90 12.47
C ARG A 351 -2.70 -3.77 13.74
N ARG A 352 -1.48 -3.98 14.27
CA ARG A 352 -1.26 -4.61 15.59
C ARG A 352 -1.77 -3.75 16.74
N ILE A 353 -1.95 -2.43 16.52
CA ILE A 353 -2.52 -1.48 17.47
C ILE A 353 -3.98 -1.28 17.10
N ALA A 354 -4.90 -1.88 17.86
CA ALA A 354 -6.31 -1.92 17.46
C ALA A 354 -7.18 -0.86 18.15
N ASP A 355 -6.95 -0.55 19.43
CA ASP A 355 -7.78 0.37 20.23
C ASP A 355 -6.94 1.25 21.17
N PRO A 356 -6.14 2.20 20.63
CA PRO A 356 -5.31 3.08 21.45
C PRO A 356 -6.14 4.19 22.12
N ASP A 357 -5.70 4.64 23.31
CA ASP A 357 -6.17 5.85 23.95
C ASP A 357 -5.45 7.10 23.42
N TYR A 358 -4.16 6.94 23.06
CA TYR A 358 -3.36 8.01 22.48
C TYR A 358 -2.22 7.46 21.60
N GLY A 359 -1.73 8.35 20.74
CA GLY A 359 -0.56 8.11 19.93
C GLY A 359 0.24 9.39 19.74
N LEU A 360 1.56 9.27 19.70
CA LEU A 360 2.51 10.36 19.47
C LEU A 360 3.44 9.96 18.34
N ARG A 361 3.74 10.89 17.43
CA ARG A 361 4.65 10.65 16.32
C ARG A 361 5.48 11.88 16.02
N LEU A 362 6.76 11.68 15.74
CA LEU A 362 7.69 12.68 15.25
C LEU A 362 8.29 12.18 13.93
N THR A 363 8.13 12.92 12.86
CA THR A 363 8.70 12.59 11.55
C THR A 363 9.31 13.81 10.89
N GLY A 364 10.34 13.61 10.08
CA GLY A 364 10.87 14.68 9.26
C GLY A 364 12.32 14.47 8.86
N LYS A 365 12.86 15.48 8.14
CA LYS A 365 14.21 15.46 7.61
C LYS A 365 14.95 16.73 7.99
N GLN A 366 16.21 16.60 8.43
CA GLN A 366 17.09 17.72 8.73
C GLN A 366 18.48 17.46 8.14
N GLY A 367 18.80 18.17 7.06
CA GLY A 367 19.99 17.90 6.28
C GLY A 367 19.95 16.45 5.74
N PRO A 368 21.03 15.66 5.89
CA PRO A 368 21.06 14.28 5.43
C PRO A 368 20.33 13.28 6.35
N TRP A 369 19.77 13.73 7.48
CA TRP A 369 19.13 12.87 8.47
C TRP A 369 17.62 12.88 8.33
N SER A 370 17.01 11.69 8.22
CA SER A 370 15.57 11.48 8.30
C SER A 370 15.25 10.73 9.59
N ILE A 371 14.27 11.22 10.35
CA ILE A 371 13.91 10.69 11.67
C ILE A 371 12.43 10.35 11.67
N GLY A 372 12.10 9.17 12.17
CA GLY A 372 10.75 8.73 12.51
C GLY A 372 10.77 8.17 13.94
N ALA A 373 9.94 8.70 14.82
CA ALA A 373 9.67 8.14 16.13
C ALA A 373 8.15 8.06 16.33
N PHE A 374 7.70 6.97 16.94
CA PHE A 374 6.29 6.71 17.12
C PHE A 374 6.09 5.98 18.45
N PHE A 375 5.04 6.37 19.19
CA PHE A 375 4.62 5.74 20.44
C PHE A 375 3.10 5.70 20.50
N ALA A 376 2.52 4.56 20.92
CA ALA A 376 1.08 4.43 21.20
C ALA A 376 0.84 3.35 22.27
N ASP A 377 -0.30 3.48 22.97
CA ASP A 377 -0.87 2.40 23.76
C ASP A 377 -1.89 1.60 22.94
N ASP A 378 -2.28 0.44 23.44
CA ASP A 378 -3.36 -0.38 22.89
C ASP A 378 -4.10 -1.15 23.99
N LYS A 379 -5.40 -0.93 24.09
CA LYS A 379 -6.29 -1.65 25.03
C LYS A 379 -6.79 -2.98 24.49
N SER A 380 -6.57 -3.25 23.22
CA SER A 380 -7.11 -4.43 22.54
C SER A 380 -6.74 -5.75 23.23
N PRO A 381 -5.51 -5.98 23.72
CA PRO A 381 -5.17 -7.23 24.38
C PRO A 381 -6.09 -7.59 25.54
N GLY A 382 -6.49 -6.61 26.35
CA GLY A 382 -7.38 -6.83 27.49
C GLY A 382 -8.88 -6.72 27.15
N LYS A 383 -9.24 -6.12 26.02
CA LYS A 383 -10.62 -5.99 25.56
C LYS A 383 -11.09 -7.14 24.66
N SER A 384 -10.18 -7.81 24.00
CA SER A 384 -10.48 -8.89 23.06
C SER A 384 -10.75 -10.24 23.74
N VAL A 385 -10.58 -10.30 25.06
CA VAL A 385 -10.80 -11.49 25.88
C VAL A 385 -12.00 -11.33 26.78
N ALA A 386 -12.55 -12.44 27.29
CA ALA A 386 -13.66 -12.43 28.25
C ALA A 386 -13.24 -11.74 29.57
N PRO A 387 -14.18 -11.15 30.33
CA PRO A 387 -13.88 -10.50 31.61
C PRO A 387 -13.18 -11.37 32.67
N ALA A 388 -13.38 -12.68 32.60
CA ALA A 388 -12.75 -13.66 33.50
C ALA A 388 -11.35 -14.10 33.04
N ASP A 389 -10.91 -13.71 31.85
CA ASP A 389 -9.59 -14.04 31.34
C ASP A 389 -8.50 -13.27 32.08
N PRO A 390 -7.36 -13.91 32.42
CA PRO A 390 -6.24 -13.24 33.10
C PRO A 390 -5.69 -12.02 32.38
N LEU A 391 -5.87 -11.93 31.03
CA LEU A 391 -5.48 -10.77 30.24
C LEU A 391 -6.49 -9.62 30.30
N SER A 392 -7.68 -9.82 30.90
CA SER A 392 -8.70 -8.77 30.96
C SER A 392 -8.16 -7.50 31.59
N GLY A 393 -8.31 -6.37 30.88
CA GLY A 393 -7.79 -5.07 31.30
C GLY A 393 -6.28 -4.81 30.97
N ALA A 394 -5.55 -5.80 30.45
CA ALA A 394 -4.19 -5.59 29.99
C ALA A 394 -4.11 -4.58 28.83
N LYS A 395 -3.03 -3.81 28.80
CA LYS A 395 -2.69 -2.89 27.70
C LYS A 395 -1.32 -3.25 27.15
N ALA A 396 -1.10 -2.99 25.88
CA ALA A 396 0.21 -3.03 25.26
C ALA A 396 0.71 -1.61 24.97
N TYR A 397 2.02 -1.39 25.07
CA TYR A 397 2.71 -0.18 24.62
C TYR A 397 3.56 -0.51 23.42
N PHE A 398 3.56 0.38 22.44
CA PHE A 398 4.34 0.27 21.21
C PHE A 398 5.26 1.47 21.07
N GLY A 399 6.54 1.20 20.85
CA GLY A 399 7.55 2.21 20.58
C GLY A 399 8.31 1.87 19.31
N VAL A 400 8.54 2.85 18.44
CA VAL A 400 9.33 2.71 17.22
C VAL A 400 10.25 3.90 17.07
N LEU A 401 11.51 3.64 16.74
CA LEU A 401 12.51 4.64 16.37
C LEU A 401 13.18 4.23 15.08
N ARG A 402 13.16 5.13 14.10
CA ARG A 402 13.82 5.00 12.80
C ARG A 402 14.70 6.20 12.54
N VAL A 403 15.96 5.98 12.16
CA VAL A 403 16.87 7.04 11.76
C VAL A 403 17.55 6.61 10.47
N ASN A 404 17.48 7.44 9.44
CA ASN A 404 18.16 7.24 8.17
C ASN A 404 19.16 8.37 7.93
N HIS A 405 20.29 8.03 7.35
CA HIS A 405 21.31 8.98 6.89
C HIS A 405 21.56 8.80 5.40
N ASP A 406 21.52 9.90 4.67
CA ASP A 406 21.79 9.92 3.24
C ASP A 406 23.27 9.82 2.95
N ILE A 407 23.65 8.91 2.06
CA ILE A 407 25.02 8.74 1.55
C ILE A 407 25.02 9.10 0.07
N GLY A 408 25.65 10.22 -0.27
CA GLY A 408 25.61 10.74 -1.64
C GLY A 408 24.18 11.04 -2.10
N LYS A 409 23.94 10.90 -3.42
CA LYS A 409 22.65 11.32 -4.02
C LYS A 409 21.53 10.29 -3.90
N GLN A 410 21.83 8.99 -3.82
CA GLN A 410 20.81 7.92 -3.95
C GLN A 410 20.96 6.77 -2.97
N SER A 411 21.99 6.77 -2.14
CA SER A 411 22.24 5.73 -1.15
C SER A 411 21.82 6.19 0.24
N THR A 412 21.46 5.24 1.10
CA THR A 412 21.07 5.50 2.49
C THR A 412 21.56 4.40 3.40
N ILE A 413 21.81 4.73 4.65
CA ILE A 413 21.99 3.78 5.75
C ILE A 413 20.99 4.13 6.85
N GLY A 414 20.40 3.11 7.46
CA GLY A 414 19.36 3.28 8.45
C GLY A 414 19.56 2.44 9.70
N LEU A 415 18.95 2.90 10.79
CA LEU A 415 18.81 2.20 12.05
C LEU A 415 17.34 2.12 12.39
N ILE A 416 16.87 0.97 12.83
CA ILE A 416 15.50 0.74 13.32
C ILE A 416 15.54 0.11 14.71
N TYR A 417 14.63 0.54 15.58
CA TYR A 417 14.33 -0.11 16.86
C TYR A 417 12.83 -0.13 17.05
N THR A 418 12.28 -1.28 17.44
CA THR A 418 10.88 -1.45 17.79
C THR A 418 10.76 -2.13 19.15
N ASP A 419 9.76 -1.73 19.92
CA ASP A 419 9.45 -2.26 21.24
C ASP A 419 7.95 -2.44 21.38
N ARG A 420 7.53 -3.59 21.90
CA ARG A 420 6.16 -3.84 22.36
C ARG A 420 6.20 -4.45 23.73
N GLU A 421 5.49 -3.88 24.70
CA GLU A 421 5.45 -4.31 26.08
C GLU A 421 4.01 -4.41 26.59
N LEU A 422 3.67 -5.51 27.26
CA LEU A 422 2.37 -5.75 27.86
C LEU A 422 2.40 -5.34 29.34
N THR A 423 1.45 -4.48 29.78
CA THR A 423 1.45 -3.90 31.15
C THR A 423 1.20 -4.91 32.25
N THR A 424 0.43 -5.94 31.97
CA THR A 424 0.10 -6.99 32.93
C THR A 424 0.28 -8.32 32.23
N VAL A 425 1.27 -9.07 32.69
CA VAL A 425 1.54 -10.40 32.17
C VAL A 425 1.09 -11.39 33.21
N PRO A 426 -0.04 -12.09 32.99
CA PRO A 426 -0.50 -13.12 33.92
C PRO A 426 0.56 -14.21 34.03
N ASN A 427 0.94 -14.55 35.25
CA ASN A 427 1.84 -15.68 35.50
C ASN A 427 1.03 -17.00 35.39
N THR A 428 0.56 -17.29 34.18
CA THR A 428 -0.14 -18.52 33.86
C THR A 428 0.83 -19.47 33.18
N ALA A 429 0.73 -20.76 33.48
CA ALA A 429 1.54 -21.77 32.84
C ALA A 429 1.33 -21.70 31.32
N CYS A 430 2.41 -21.55 30.56
CA CYS A 430 2.37 -21.76 29.13
C CYS A 430 1.98 -23.19 28.84
N THR A 431 0.87 -23.42 28.20
CA THR A 431 0.65 -24.65 27.45
C THR A 431 1.35 -24.50 26.09
N GLU A 432 1.77 -25.60 25.46
CA GLU A 432 2.56 -25.57 24.20
C GLU A 432 2.01 -24.66 23.11
N ASN A 433 0.72 -24.27 23.17
CA ASN A 433 0.04 -23.44 22.19
C ASN A 433 -0.43 -22.05 22.69
N ARG A 434 -0.15 -21.63 23.94
CA ARG A 434 -0.65 -20.38 24.54
C ARG A 434 0.37 -19.74 25.47
N CYS A 435 1.55 -19.40 24.94
CA CYS A 435 2.45 -18.51 25.66
C CYS A 435 2.12 -17.06 25.31
N ILE A 436 1.92 -16.23 26.34
CA ILE A 436 1.68 -14.80 26.17
C ILE A 436 3.03 -14.10 26.06
N VAL A 437 3.20 -13.34 24.99
CA VAL A 437 4.36 -12.47 24.81
C VAL A 437 4.24 -11.27 25.74
N GLY A 438 5.11 -11.18 26.74
CA GLY A 438 5.20 -10.06 27.68
C GLY A 438 5.87 -8.86 27.03
N SER A 439 7.06 -9.07 26.47
CA SER A 439 7.78 -8.03 25.73
C SER A 439 8.43 -8.59 24.45
N ASN A 440 8.55 -7.73 23.43
CA ASN A 440 9.26 -8.05 22.20
C ASN A 440 10.01 -6.81 21.72
N ARG A 441 11.30 -6.95 21.48
CA ARG A 441 12.19 -5.90 20.99
C ARG A 441 12.90 -6.36 19.75
N VAL A 442 12.94 -5.50 18.72
CA VAL A 442 13.71 -5.76 17.50
C VAL A 442 14.54 -4.54 17.18
N GLY A 443 15.83 -4.75 16.96
CA GLY A 443 16.76 -3.68 16.56
C GLY A 443 17.64 -4.11 15.40
N GLY A 444 18.08 -3.16 14.60
CA GLY A 444 19.03 -3.45 13.54
C GLY A 444 19.30 -2.28 12.60
N ILE A 445 20.06 -2.61 11.58
CA ILE A 445 20.52 -1.65 10.56
C ILE A 445 20.13 -2.12 9.17
N ASP A 446 19.98 -1.18 8.27
CA ASP A 446 19.83 -1.46 6.85
C ASP A 446 20.60 -0.46 6.01
N ALA A 447 20.86 -0.81 4.78
CA ALA A 447 21.51 0.07 3.81
C ALA A 447 20.91 -0.17 2.43
N LYS A 448 20.75 0.92 1.69
CA LYS A 448 20.43 0.90 0.26
C LYS A 448 21.55 1.59 -0.50
N ILE A 449 22.11 0.90 -1.48
CA ILE A 449 23.25 1.36 -2.26
C ILE A 449 22.89 1.31 -3.74
N THR A 450 22.95 2.45 -4.42
CA THR A 450 22.78 2.56 -5.86
C THR A 450 24.15 2.54 -6.51
N PHE A 451 24.40 1.52 -7.34
CA PHE A 451 25.71 1.31 -8.01
C PHE A 451 25.79 2.00 -9.36
N SER A 452 24.67 2.05 -10.07
CA SER A 452 24.56 2.69 -11.39
C SER A 452 23.13 3.20 -11.63
N ARG A 453 22.89 3.74 -12.82
CA ARG A 453 21.54 4.20 -13.23
C ARG A 453 20.49 3.09 -13.32
N THR A 454 20.90 1.83 -13.29
CA THR A 454 20.04 0.67 -13.52
C THR A 454 20.15 -0.39 -12.43
N TRP A 455 21.07 -0.25 -11.48
CA TRP A 455 21.33 -1.22 -10.43
C TRP A 455 21.32 -0.62 -9.03
N TYR A 456 20.59 -1.23 -8.12
CA TYR A 456 20.73 -0.98 -6.68
C TYR A 456 20.69 -2.28 -5.88
N ALA A 457 21.19 -2.24 -4.67
CA ALA A 457 21.03 -3.28 -3.67
C ALA A 457 20.54 -2.70 -2.35
N THR A 458 19.81 -3.51 -1.61
CA THR A 458 19.38 -3.22 -0.25
C THR A 458 19.74 -4.40 0.65
N ALA A 459 20.26 -4.11 1.84
CA ALA A 459 20.56 -5.12 2.83
C ALA A 459 20.03 -4.69 4.20
N GLN A 460 19.60 -5.65 5.02
CA GLN A 460 19.14 -5.42 6.39
C GLN A 460 19.67 -6.53 7.30
N ALA A 461 20.08 -6.16 8.51
CA ALA A 461 20.48 -7.07 9.58
C ALA A 461 19.74 -6.70 10.86
N LEU A 462 18.98 -7.63 11.40
CA LEU A 462 18.13 -7.46 12.58
C LEU A 462 18.46 -8.47 13.67
N VAL A 463 18.14 -8.11 14.91
CA VAL A 463 18.14 -9.03 16.05
C VAL A 463 16.86 -8.81 16.85
N SER A 464 16.18 -9.88 17.21
CA SER A 464 15.01 -9.86 18.07
C SER A 464 15.28 -10.45 19.46
N SER A 465 14.50 -9.99 20.43
CA SER A 465 14.45 -10.48 21.82
C SER A 465 13.01 -10.51 22.27
N THR A 466 12.50 -11.66 22.68
CA THR A 466 11.12 -11.88 23.11
C THR A 466 11.09 -12.57 24.46
N ASP A 467 10.41 -11.96 25.42
CA ASP A 467 10.17 -12.52 26.74
C ASP A 467 8.71 -12.95 26.88
N PHE A 468 8.51 -14.19 27.32
CA PHE A 468 7.19 -14.76 27.53
C PHE A 468 6.80 -14.73 29.01
N ASN A 469 5.50 -14.85 29.29
CA ASN A 469 4.92 -14.80 30.62
C ASN A 469 5.42 -15.88 31.60
N ASN A 470 6.00 -16.96 31.11
CA ASN A 470 6.58 -18.03 31.90
C ASN A 470 8.07 -17.87 32.19
N GLY A 471 8.66 -16.72 31.84
CA GLY A 471 10.09 -16.46 31.94
C GLY A 471 10.93 -17.09 30.82
N PHE A 472 10.31 -17.77 29.84
CA PHE A 472 11.02 -18.24 28.66
C PHE A 472 11.45 -17.06 27.81
N HIS A 473 12.68 -17.12 27.32
CA HIS A 473 13.26 -16.12 26.43
C HIS A 473 13.56 -16.74 25.07
N LYS A 474 13.21 -16.02 24.01
CA LYS A 474 13.49 -16.39 22.62
C LYS A 474 14.08 -15.20 21.89
N GLY A 475 15.10 -15.43 21.08
CA GLY A 475 15.69 -14.36 20.28
C GLY A 475 16.54 -14.91 19.14
N GLY A 476 16.85 -14.07 18.19
CA GLY A 476 17.67 -14.46 17.06
C GLY A 476 17.80 -13.40 15.97
N PRO A 477 18.75 -13.60 15.06
CA PRO A 477 18.97 -12.69 13.93
C PRO A 477 18.03 -12.95 12.75
N ASP A 478 17.88 -11.91 11.91
CA ASP A 478 17.36 -11.98 10.55
C ASP A 478 18.27 -11.18 9.63
N PHE A 479 18.59 -11.73 8.46
CA PHE A 479 19.36 -11.09 7.40
C PHE A 479 18.54 -11.08 6.13
N TRP A 480 18.51 -9.93 5.44
CA TRP A 480 17.77 -9.73 4.20
C TRP A 480 18.65 -8.98 3.20
N GLU A 481 18.78 -9.50 1.99
CA GLU A 481 19.59 -8.93 0.93
C GLU A 481 18.80 -8.97 -0.39
N TYR A 482 18.78 -7.85 -1.09
CA TYR A 482 18.04 -7.69 -2.33
C TYR A 482 18.88 -6.93 -3.35
N VAL A 483 18.86 -7.38 -4.58
CA VAL A 483 19.46 -6.67 -5.70
C VAL A 483 18.44 -6.53 -6.82
N GLU A 484 18.42 -5.38 -7.47
CA GLU A 484 17.55 -5.10 -8.61
C GLU A 484 18.32 -4.47 -9.76
N HIS A 485 17.97 -4.92 -10.95
CA HIS A 485 18.33 -4.33 -12.23
C HIS A 485 17.09 -4.05 -13.04
N SER A 486 16.89 -2.79 -13.44
CA SER A 486 15.74 -2.39 -14.24
C SER A 486 16.15 -1.50 -15.39
N THR A 487 15.77 -1.94 -16.59
CA THR A 487 15.89 -1.19 -17.84
C THR A 487 14.59 -1.29 -18.63
N ARG A 488 14.51 -0.59 -19.72
CA ARG A 488 13.34 -0.65 -20.61
C ARG A 488 13.05 -2.07 -21.12
N LYS A 489 14.09 -2.90 -21.34
CA LYS A 489 13.96 -4.26 -21.91
C LYS A 489 14.05 -5.35 -20.86
N VAL A 490 14.84 -5.17 -19.82
CA VAL A 490 15.17 -6.21 -18.84
C VAL A 490 14.80 -5.72 -17.45
N GLU A 491 14.12 -6.56 -16.72
CA GLU A 491 13.90 -6.42 -15.29
C GLU A 491 14.36 -7.70 -14.61
N TYR A 492 15.24 -7.55 -13.62
CA TYR A 492 15.77 -8.66 -12.85
C TYR A 492 15.88 -8.26 -11.40
N ASN A 493 15.43 -9.12 -10.50
CA ASN A 493 15.74 -8.99 -9.08
C ASN A 493 16.03 -10.34 -8.45
N ALA A 494 16.80 -10.30 -7.37
CA ALA A 494 17.08 -11.45 -6.52
C ALA A 494 17.05 -11.06 -5.06
N LEU A 495 16.49 -11.92 -4.24
CA LEU A 495 16.35 -11.78 -2.79
C LEU A 495 16.97 -13.00 -2.10
N TYR A 496 17.80 -12.76 -1.10
CA TYR A 496 18.19 -13.73 -0.10
C TYR A 496 17.71 -13.28 1.28
N GLN A 497 17.13 -14.19 2.05
CA GLN A 497 16.71 -13.96 3.44
C GLN A 497 17.11 -15.15 4.30
N ASP A 498 17.65 -14.87 5.48
CA ASP A 498 18.03 -15.88 6.49
C ASP A 498 17.45 -15.46 7.84
N THR A 499 16.33 -16.09 8.21
CA THR A 499 15.59 -15.80 9.45
C THR A 499 15.77 -16.95 10.42
N SER A 500 16.43 -16.70 11.54
CA SER A 500 16.66 -17.72 12.58
C SER A 500 15.36 -18.25 13.19
N GLU A 501 15.43 -19.44 13.80
CA GLU A 501 14.30 -20.06 14.52
C GLU A 501 13.80 -19.17 15.68
N GLY A 502 14.71 -18.39 16.29
CA GLY A 502 14.42 -17.53 17.43
C GLY A 502 13.84 -16.16 17.06
N PHE A 503 13.90 -15.74 15.80
CA PHE A 503 13.45 -14.41 15.40
C PHE A 503 11.93 -14.28 15.50
N GLN A 504 11.47 -13.15 16.11
CA GLN A 504 10.05 -12.81 16.24
C GLN A 504 9.89 -11.29 16.28
N THR A 505 8.80 -10.77 15.70
CA THR A 505 8.39 -9.37 15.79
C THR A 505 6.90 -9.26 16.08
N GLU A 506 6.54 -8.54 17.16
CA GLU A 506 5.17 -8.30 17.60
C GLU A 506 4.63 -6.94 17.11
N THR A 507 5.52 -6.07 16.66
CA THR A 507 5.18 -4.78 16.06
C THR A 507 5.02 -4.86 14.54
N GLY A 508 5.58 -5.91 13.92
CA GLY A 508 5.65 -6.10 12.50
C GLY A 508 4.66 -7.12 11.93
N PHE A 509 4.71 -7.29 10.61
CA PHE A 509 4.07 -8.37 9.90
C PHE A 509 5.10 -9.37 9.42
N PHE A 510 5.09 -10.55 10.03
CA PHE A 510 6.09 -11.57 9.79
C PHE A 510 5.43 -12.96 9.76
N ARG A 511 5.67 -13.72 8.70
CA ARG A 511 4.92 -14.96 8.45
C ARG A 511 5.48 -16.18 9.19
N ARG A 512 6.82 -16.31 9.25
CA ARG A 512 7.41 -17.56 9.73
C ARG A 512 8.92 -17.43 10.01
N PRO A 513 9.42 -17.89 11.17
CA PRO A 513 10.86 -18.07 11.46
C PRO A 513 11.41 -19.37 10.84
N ASP A 514 12.68 -19.67 11.12
CA ASP A 514 13.41 -20.87 10.69
C ASP A 514 13.38 -21.05 9.17
N ILE A 515 13.81 -20.00 8.44
CA ILE A 515 13.76 -20.00 6.98
C ILE A 515 14.99 -19.36 6.36
N ARG A 516 15.58 -20.06 5.38
CA ARG A 516 16.50 -19.51 4.39
C ARG A 516 15.79 -19.48 3.06
N ARG A 517 15.59 -18.30 2.53
CA ARG A 517 14.88 -18.07 1.27
C ARG A 517 15.82 -17.53 0.21
N PHE A 518 15.74 -18.10 -0.98
CA PHE A 518 16.25 -17.47 -2.18
C PHE A 518 15.12 -17.34 -3.20
N SER A 519 14.86 -16.12 -3.66
CA SER A 519 13.89 -15.88 -4.73
C SER A 519 14.49 -14.97 -5.79
N GLN A 520 14.01 -15.11 -7.03
CA GLN A 520 14.43 -14.29 -8.15
C GLN A 520 13.29 -14.09 -9.13
N PHE A 521 13.33 -12.96 -9.81
CA PHE A 521 12.42 -12.61 -10.89
C PHE A 521 13.23 -12.10 -12.08
N ALA A 522 12.84 -12.52 -13.28
CA ALA A 522 13.39 -12.02 -14.53
C ALA A 522 12.27 -11.81 -15.54
N LEU A 523 12.28 -10.68 -16.23
CA LEU A 523 11.36 -10.36 -17.32
C LEU A 523 12.15 -9.73 -18.47
N TYR A 524 11.93 -10.24 -19.67
CA TYR A 524 12.45 -9.63 -20.89
C TYR A 524 11.29 -9.09 -21.71
N ARG A 525 11.41 -7.82 -22.17
CA ARG A 525 10.39 -7.12 -22.96
C ARG A 525 10.88 -6.92 -24.39
N PHE A 526 10.30 -7.64 -25.35
CA PHE A 526 10.37 -7.28 -26.75
C PHE A 526 9.45 -6.08 -26.99
N ARG A 527 9.96 -5.00 -27.55
CA ARG A 527 9.21 -3.74 -27.76
C ARG A 527 9.09 -3.43 -29.25
N PRO A 528 8.09 -3.98 -29.96
CA PRO A 528 7.84 -3.63 -31.34
C PRO A 528 7.31 -2.19 -31.50
N GLU A 529 6.71 -1.59 -30.44
CA GLU A 529 6.18 -0.22 -30.40
C GLU A 529 5.22 0.09 -31.56
N GLY A 530 4.47 -0.94 -31.96
CA GLY A 530 3.51 -0.89 -33.05
C GLY A 530 2.22 -0.18 -32.68
N LYS A 531 1.33 -0.02 -33.65
CA LYS A 531 0.01 0.61 -33.47
C LYS A 531 -0.88 -0.08 -32.40
N HIS A 532 -0.67 -1.36 -32.15
CA HIS A 532 -1.53 -2.13 -31.22
C HIS A 532 -0.73 -2.72 -30.08
N LEU A 533 0.39 -3.36 -30.36
CA LEU A 533 1.25 -4.03 -29.39
C LEU A 533 2.41 -3.13 -29.00
N VAL A 534 2.48 -2.77 -27.70
CA VAL A 534 3.54 -1.92 -27.15
C VAL A 534 4.76 -2.78 -26.83
N TRP A 535 4.54 -3.84 -26.05
CA TRP A 535 5.60 -4.82 -25.74
C TRP A 535 4.99 -6.20 -25.43
N HIS A 536 5.81 -7.23 -25.52
CA HIS A 536 5.50 -8.58 -25.05
C HIS A 536 6.76 -9.27 -24.55
N GLY A 537 6.62 -10.33 -23.76
CA GLY A 537 7.79 -11.06 -23.35
C GLY A 537 7.60 -12.10 -22.27
N PRO A 538 8.61 -12.99 -22.11
CA PRO A 538 8.63 -14.03 -21.08
C PRO A 538 9.06 -13.45 -19.74
N GLY A 539 8.45 -13.96 -18.68
CA GLY A 539 8.83 -13.74 -17.29
C GLY A 539 9.06 -15.08 -16.57
N LEU A 540 9.97 -15.08 -15.64
CA LEU A 540 10.24 -16.22 -14.75
C LEU A 540 10.36 -15.71 -13.32
N PHE A 541 9.64 -16.35 -12.39
CA PHE A 541 9.78 -16.10 -10.96
C PHE A 541 10.03 -17.41 -10.24
N THR A 542 11.00 -17.46 -9.33
CA THR A 542 11.31 -18.66 -8.54
C THR A 542 11.47 -18.31 -7.07
N ILE A 543 11.07 -19.26 -6.21
CA ILE A 543 11.31 -19.24 -4.76
C ILE A 543 11.88 -20.60 -4.36
N ASN A 544 12.86 -20.60 -3.45
CA ASN A 544 13.37 -21.77 -2.77
C ASN A 544 13.51 -21.45 -1.29
N ASN A 545 12.95 -22.30 -0.44
CA ASN A 545 12.98 -22.15 1.01
C ASN A 545 13.58 -23.40 1.66
N TRP A 546 14.50 -23.21 2.60
CA TRP A 546 15.08 -24.26 3.44
C TRP A 546 14.97 -23.86 4.91
N ASP A 547 14.91 -24.85 5.81
CA ASP A 547 15.12 -24.61 7.24
C ASP A 547 16.63 -24.56 7.57
N HIS A 548 16.98 -24.22 8.82
CA HIS A 548 18.38 -24.16 9.25
C HIS A 548 19.05 -25.53 9.40
N LYS A 549 18.28 -26.62 9.33
CA LYS A 549 18.80 -28.00 9.25
C LYS A 549 19.14 -28.42 7.84
N GLY A 550 18.89 -27.54 6.84
CA GLY A 550 19.13 -27.80 5.42
C GLY A 550 18.00 -28.56 4.74
N THR A 551 16.86 -28.77 5.39
CA THR A 551 15.69 -29.39 4.79
C THR A 551 15.02 -28.42 3.83
N ARG A 552 14.86 -28.79 2.55
CA ARG A 552 14.09 -27.97 1.61
C ARG A 552 12.61 -28.04 1.97
N LEU A 553 12.04 -26.89 2.32
CA LEU A 553 10.65 -26.77 2.73
C LEU A 553 9.72 -26.51 1.55
N GLU A 554 10.16 -25.67 0.63
CA GLU A 554 9.35 -25.24 -0.50
C GLU A 554 10.25 -24.91 -1.69
N TRP A 555 9.76 -25.16 -2.89
CA TRP A 555 10.21 -24.48 -4.08
C TRP A 555 9.01 -24.15 -4.97
N PHE A 556 9.10 -23.06 -5.71
CA PHE A 556 8.07 -22.60 -6.61
C PHE A 556 8.72 -21.97 -7.83
N ALA A 557 8.18 -22.26 -9.01
CA ALA A 557 8.57 -21.65 -10.26
C ALA A 557 7.31 -21.22 -11.04
N ASN A 558 7.24 -19.96 -11.42
CA ASN A 558 6.22 -19.39 -12.29
C ASN A 558 6.87 -18.96 -13.59
N ALA A 559 6.50 -19.62 -14.68
CA ALA A 559 6.82 -19.17 -16.03
C ALA A 559 5.57 -18.46 -16.61
N ASN A 560 5.76 -17.27 -17.14
CA ASN A 560 4.66 -16.50 -17.70
C ASN A 560 5.05 -15.81 -19.01
N TYR A 561 4.05 -15.46 -19.81
CA TYR A 561 4.23 -14.64 -21.00
C TYR A 561 3.21 -13.52 -21.01
N ARG A 562 3.66 -12.30 -21.24
CA ARG A 562 2.89 -11.07 -21.06
C ARG A 562 2.81 -10.28 -22.35
N PHE A 563 1.68 -9.57 -22.56
CA PHE A 563 1.42 -8.69 -23.68
C PHE A 563 0.83 -7.38 -23.17
N GLN A 564 1.44 -6.26 -23.54
CA GLN A 564 0.91 -4.92 -23.32
C GLN A 564 0.47 -4.34 -24.65
N PHE A 565 -0.81 -4.09 -24.77
CA PHE A 565 -1.40 -3.40 -25.90
C PHE A 565 -1.64 -1.91 -25.56
N GLN A 566 -1.91 -1.12 -26.59
CA GLN A 566 -2.43 0.23 -26.39
C GLN A 566 -3.81 0.20 -25.73
N ARG A 567 -4.34 1.36 -25.32
CA ARG A 567 -5.65 1.52 -24.70
C ARG A 567 -5.79 0.75 -23.38
N GLN A 568 -4.67 0.63 -22.62
CA GLN A 568 -4.65 -0.02 -21.32
C GLN A 568 -5.12 -1.49 -21.34
N VAL A 569 -4.80 -2.22 -22.40
CA VAL A 569 -5.07 -3.65 -22.46
C VAL A 569 -3.81 -4.43 -22.18
N PHE A 570 -3.87 -5.26 -21.16
CA PHE A 570 -2.80 -6.15 -20.73
C PHE A 570 -3.33 -7.58 -20.62
N PHE A 571 -2.59 -8.52 -21.12
CA PHE A 571 -2.95 -9.94 -21.07
C PHE A 571 -1.70 -10.78 -20.87
N GLY A 572 -1.85 -11.90 -20.16
CA GLY A 572 -0.79 -12.89 -20.04
C GLY A 572 -1.33 -14.23 -19.59
N PHE A 573 -0.51 -15.25 -19.78
CA PHE A 573 -0.75 -16.60 -19.29
C PHE A 573 0.44 -17.06 -18.48
N PHE A 574 0.19 -18.00 -17.55
CA PHE A 574 1.22 -18.53 -16.67
C PHE A 574 1.06 -20.04 -16.47
N GLY A 575 2.19 -20.65 -16.17
CA GLY A 575 2.27 -22.00 -15.64
C GLY A 575 3.15 -22.01 -14.39
N ASN A 576 2.66 -22.62 -13.32
CA ASN A 576 3.34 -22.75 -12.05
C ASN A 576 3.64 -24.21 -11.77
N LEU A 577 4.83 -24.45 -11.26
CA LEU A 577 5.22 -25.73 -10.65
C LEU A 577 5.72 -25.43 -9.24
N GLY A 578 5.38 -26.27 -8.29
CA GLY A 578 5.80 -26.10 -6.93
C GLY A 578 5.84 -27.39 -6.13
N HIS A 579 6.47 -27.30 -4.99
CA HIS A 579 6.57 -28.37 -4.01
C HIS A 579 6.55 -27.73 -2.62
N GLU A 580 5.74 -28.28 -1.75
CA GLU A 580 5.64 -27.89 -0.35
C GLU A 580 5.86 -29.10 0.54
N ARG A 581 6.72 -28.94 1.55
CA ARG A 581 6.94 -29.91 2.62
C ARG A 581 6.31 -29.43 3.89
N LEU A 582 5.34 -30.17 4.40
CA LEU A 582 4.72 -29.95 5.70
C LEU A 582 5.42 -30.81 6.76
N ARG A 583 5.71 -30.20 7.91
CA ARG A 583 6.43 -30.84 9.02
C ARG A 583 5.50 -31.09 10.19
N PRO A 584 5.76 -32.09 11.08
CA PRO A 584 4.99 -32.26 12.33
C PRO A 584 4.96 -31.03 13.23
N ILE A 585 6.02 -30.21 13.21
CA ILE A 585 6.09 -28.94 13.96
C ILE A 585 5.09 -27.88 13.43
N ASP A 586 4.77 -27.94 12.14
CA ASP A 586 3.80 -27.02 11.51
C ASP A 586 2.36 -27.58 11.62
N PHE A 587 2.20 -28.92 11.65
CA PHE A 587 0.91 -29.62 11.68
C PHE A 587 0.99 -30.84 12.59
N SER A 588 0.41 -30.76 13.77
CA SER A 588 0.44 -31.84 14.79
C SER A 588 -0.18 -33.16 14.33
N ALA A 589 -1.07 -33.13 13.35
CA ALA A 589 -1.69 -34.34 12.76
C ALA A 589 -0.72 -35.13 11.85
N LEU A 590 0.47 -34.59 11.54
CA LEU A 590 1.48 -35.29 10.73
C LEU A 590 2.41 -36.12 11.60
N PRO A 591 2.54 -37.43 11.37
CA PRO A 591 3.52 -38.26 12.09
C PRO A 591 4.96 -38.03 11.60
N ASN A 592 5.13 -37.63 10.34
CA ASN A 592 6.41 -37.37 9.67
C ASN A 592 6.26 -36.24 8.65
N ASN A 593 7.37 -35.74 8.13
CA ASN A 593 7.37 -34.78 7.01
C ASN A 593 6.61 -35.38 5.82
N ARG A 594 5.76 -34.57 5.19
CA ARG A 594 4.99 -34.96 4.01
C ARG A 594 5.17 -33.93 2.89
N ASP A 595 5.36 -34.46 1.67
CA ASP A 595 5.63 -33.68 0.48
C ASP A 595 4.39 -33.58 -0.41
N TYR A 596 4.12 -32.37 -0.93
CA TYR A 596 3.03 -32.06 -1.84
C TYR A 596 3.58 -31.38 -3.08
N ALA A 597 3.26 -31.93 -4.25
CA ALA A 597 3.61 -31.32 -5.54
C ALA A 597 2.40 -30.53 -6.06
N HIS A 598 2.64 -29.28 -6.40
CA HIS A 598 1.63 -28.37 -6.91
C HIS A 598 1.91 -27.98 -8.34
N HIS A 599 0.85 -27.82 -9.11
CA HIS A 599 0.90 -27.18 -10.42
C HIS A 599 -0.33 -26.30 -10.59
N HIS A 600 -0.15 -25.15 -11.26
CA HIS A 600 -1.25 -24.30 -11.69
C HIS A 600 -1.01 -23.80 -13.09
N SER A 601 -2.06 -23.57 -13.81
CA SER A 601 -2.05 -22.85 -15.08
C SER A 601 -3.17 -21.83 -15.07
N GLY A 602 -3.03 -20.77 -15.83
CA GLY A 602 -4.04 -19.74 -15.88
C GLY A 602 -3.67 -18.58 -16.76
N PHE A 603 -4.51 -17.58 -16.68
CA PHE A 603 -4.30 -16.32 -17.40
C PHE A 603 -4.76 -15.14 -16.54
N PHE A 604 -4.14 -14.02 -16.78
CA PHE A 604 -4.50 -12.73 -16.19
C PHE A 604 -4.74 -11.71 -17.29
N PHE A 605 -5.62 -10.77 -17.02
CA PHE A 605 -6.04 -9.76 -17.99
C PHE A 605 -6.38 -8.45 -17.31
N GLN A 606 -6.17 -7.36 -18.02
CA GLN A 606 -6.61 -6.02 -17.65
C GLN A 606 -7.07 -5.30 -18.91
N SER A 607 -8.18 -4.57 -18.84
CA SER A 607 -8.69 -3.77 -19.94
C SER A 607 -9.32 -2.47 -19.43
N GLY A 608 -8.74 -1.35 -19.81
CA GLY A 608 -9.33 -0.01 -19.76
C GLY A 608 -9.69 0.50 -21.15
N PHE A 609 -10.01 -0.40 -22.09
CA PHE A 609 -10.28 -0.04 -23.48
C PHE A 609 -11.44 0.96 -23.62
N PHE A 610 -12.52 0.74 -22.89
CA PHE A 610 -13.68 1.61 -22.88
C PHE A 610 -13.59 2.66 -21.78
N LYS A 611 -14.12 3.86 -22.04
CA LYS A 611 -14.19 4.94 -21.05
C LYS A 611 -15.05 4.57 -19.84
N GLN A 612 -16.12 3.79 -20.07
CA GLN A 612 -17.12 3.46 -19.06
C GLN A 612 -16.86 2.15 -18.33
N ILE A 613 -15.96 1.30 -18.81
CA ILE A 613 -15.76 -0.05 -18.27
C ILE A 613 -14.27 -0.32 -18.13
N SER A 614 -13.86 -0.69 -16.92
CA SER A 614 -12.54 -1.24 -16.63
C SER A 614 -12.72 -2.66 -16.08
N LEU A 615 -11.95 -3.60 -16.58
CA LEU A 615 -12.00 -5.00 -16.18
C LEU A 615 -10.58 -5.48 -15.94
N ASN A 616 -10.33 -6.11 -14.78
CA ASN A 616 -9.11 -6.85 -14.55
C ASN A 616 -9.41 -8.16 -13.81
N GLY A 617 -8.51 -9.12 -13.90
CA GLY A 617 -8.68 -10.36 -13.19
C GLY A 617 -7.63 -11.40 -13.52
N GLU A 618 -7.74 -12.49 -12.76
CA GLU A 618 -6.92 -13.69 -12.90
C GLU A 618 -7.80 -14.92 -12.73
N LEU A 619 -7.60 -15.91 -13.58
CA LEU A 619 -8.25 -17.22 -13.51
C LEU A 619 -7.17 -18.29 -13.51
N GLY A 620 -7.28 -19.24 -12.61
CA GLY A 620 -6.31 -20.33 -12.51
C GLY A 620 -6.93 -21.65 -12.07
N TRP A 621 -6.29 -22.72 -12.47
CA TRP A 621 -6.64 -24.10 -12.11
C TRP A 621 -5.39 -24.95 -11.96
N GLY A 622 -5.49 -25.97 -11.11
CA GLY A 622 -4.37 -26.87 -10.82
C GLY A 622 -4.59 -27.66 -9.55
N THR A 623 -3.59 -27.73 -8.70
CA THR A 623 -3.66 -28.46 -7.42
C THR A 623 -3.21 -27.59 -6.26
N ASP A 624 -3.86 -27.77 -5.10
CA ASP A 624 -3.53 -27.05 -3.87
C ASP A 624 -3.73 -27.98 -2.66
N THR A 625 -3.21 -27.57 -1.50
CA THR A 625 -3.36 -28.33 -0.26
C THR A 625 -4.64 -27.93 0.47
N ASN A 626 -5.50 -28.90 0.81
CA ASN A 626 -6.53 -28.73 1.81
C ASN A 626 -5.88 -28.80 3.21
N PHE A 627 -5.69 -27.64 3.86
CA PHE A 627 -5.11 -27.54 5.20
C PHE A 627 -6.08 -27.93 6.31
N ASP A 628 -7.39 -27.93 6.03
CA ASP A 628 -8.48 -28.17 6.96
C ASP A 628 -9.27 -29.43 6.59
N PRO A 629 -8.65 -30.65 6.50
CA PRO A 629 -9.39 -31.88 6.21
C PRO A 629 -10.32 -32.21 7.38
N ALA A 630 -11.41 -32.93 7.11
CA ALA A 630 -12.34 -33.37 8.15
C ALA A 630 -11.67 -34.30 9.17
N LEU A 631 -10.74 -35.13 8.72
CA LEU A 631 -9.97 -36.06 9.55
C LEU A 631 -8.53 -36.21 8.98
N GLY A 632 -7.56 -36.33 9.88
CA GLY A 632 -6.17 -36.63 9.53
C GLY A 632 -5.36 -35.41 9.06
N PRO A 633 -4.23 -35.65 8.40
CA PRO A 633 -3.31 -34.61 7.95
C PRO A 633 -3.81 -33.89 6.70
N PRO A 634 -3.26 -32.71 6.37
CA PRO A 634 -3.52 -32.01 5.12
C PRO A 634 -3.43 -32.92 3.89
N VAL A 635 -4.24 -32.66 2.87
CA VAL A 635 -4.33 -33.49 1.65
C VAL A 635 -4.29 -32.65 0.38
N LEU A 636 -3.68 -33.19 -0.68
CA LEU A 636 -3.67 -32.56 -1.99
C LEU A 636 -5.05 -32.66 -2.64
N ALA A 637 -5.49 -31.57 -3.27
CA ALA A 637 -6.77 -31.45 -3.93
C ALA A 637 -6.64 -30.72 -5.28
N ASN A 638 -7.60 -30.91 -6.19
CA ASN A 638 -7.75 -30.07 -7.36
C ASN A 638 -8.25 -28.68 -6.92
N SER A 639 -7.64 -27.65 -7.46
CA SER A 639 -7.93 -26.27 -7.16
C SER A 639 -8.39 -25.50 -8.40
N SER A 640 -9.32 -24.59 -8.21
CA SER A 640 -9.67 -23.57 -9.22
C SER A 640 -9.96 -22.27 -8.49
N TYR A 641 -9.47 -21.17 -9.05
CA TYR A 641 -9.74 -19.84 -8.49
C TYR A 641 -10.06 -18.81 -9.58
N ALA A 642 -10.81 -17.81 -9.19
CA ALA A 642 -11.10 -16.64 -10.00
C ALA A 642 -11.03 -15.39 -9.13
N GLN A 643 -10.36 -14.36 -9.65
CA GLN A 643 -10.36 -13.01 -9.10
C GLN A 643 -10.77 -12.08 -10.23
N ILE A 644 -11.94 -11.44 -10.13
CA ILE A 644 -12.49 -10.59 -11.17
C ILE A 644 -12.90 -9.26 -10.55
N TYR A 645 -12.42 -8.18 -11.12
CA TYR A 645 -12.71 -6.80 -10.72
C TYR A 645 -13.27 -6.05 -11.93
N LEU A 646 -14.53 -5.65 -11.85
CA LEU A 646 -15.26 -4.95 -12.88
C LEU A 646 -15.72 -3.59 -12.36
N THR A 647 -15.17 -2.51 -12.90
CA THR A 647 -15.65 -1.15 -12.66
C THR A 647 -16.51 -0.70 -13.83
N VAL A 648 -17.73 -0.25 -13.55
CA VAL A 648 -18.66 0.33 -14.51
C VAL A 648 -18.96 1.77 -14.12
N ARG A 649 -18.90 2.68 -15.10
CA ARG A 649 -19.19 4.11 -14.93
C ARG A 649 -20.35 4.51 -15.86
N PRO A 650 -21.62 4.26 -15.43
CA PRO A 650 -22.80 4.54 -16.27
C PRO A 650 -22.95 6.04 -16.58
N THR A 651 -22.49 6.88 -15.68
CA THR A 651 -22.46 8.34 -15.83
C THR A 651 -21.11 8.89 -15.35
N GLY A 652 -20.83 10.16 -15.61
CA GLY A 652 -19.64 10.83 -15.10
C GLY A 652 -19.61 10.99 -13.57
N LYS A 653 -20.69 10.63 -12.85
CA LYS A 653 -20.84 10.80 -11.39
C LYS A 653 -21.06 9.49 -10.63
N LEU A 654 -21.34 8.39 -11.31
CA LEU A 654 -21.59 7.09 -10.70
C LEU A 654 -20.49 6.11 -11.09
N THR A 655 -19.83 5.57 -10.08
CA THR A 655 -18.89 4.45 -10.23
C THR A 655 -19.43 3.24 -9.47
N VAL A 656 -19.44 2.09 -10.13
CA VAL A 656 -19.86 0.80 -9.56
C VAL A 656 -18.70 -0.18 -9.68
N ASP A 657 -18.06 -0.48 -8.57
CA ASP A 657 -16.96 -1.44 -8.48
C ASP A 657 -17.50 -2.78 -8.01
N ASN A 658 -17.32 -3.81 -8.84
CA ASN A 658 -17.74 -5.16 -8.52
C ASN A 658 -16.51 -6.06 -8.39
N THR A 659 -16.46 -6.84 -7.32
CA THR A 659 -15.41 -7.81 -7.05
C THR A 659 -16.03 -9.20 -6.92
N TYR A 660 -15.47 -10.17 -7.63
CA TYR A 660 -15.79 -11.58 -7.43
C TYR A 660 -14.51 -12.37 -7.18
N LEU A 661 -14.46 -13.01 -6.00
CA LEU A 661 -13.39 -13.93 -5.64
C LEU A 661 -13.99 -15.32 -5.46
N LEU A 662 -13.37 -16.30 -6.10
CA LEU A 662 -13.71 -17.72 -6.00
C LEU A 662 -12.45 -18.49 -5.62
N THR A 663 -12.55 -19.36 -4.63
CA THR A 663 -11.60 -20.45 -4.38
C THR A 663 -12.36 -21.74 -4.21
N ARG A 664 -12.02 -22.75 -4.99
CA ARG A 664 -12.68 -24.04 -5.04
C ARG A 664 -11.68 -25.16 -4.88
N LEU A 665 -11.93 -26.06 -3.94
CA LEU A 665 -11.20 -27.33 -3.82
C LEU A 665 -12.09 -28.53 -4.07
N ARG A 666 -11.56 -29.52 -4.78
CA ARG A 666 -12.20 -30.81 -5.09
C ARG A 666 -11.23 -31.94 -4.86
N GLY A 667 -11.73 -33.10 -4.50
CA GLY A 667 -10.90 -34.30 -4.45
C GLY A 667 -10.17 -34.57 -5.77
N LEU A 668 -9.00 -35.19 -5.71
CA LEU A 668 -8.25 -35.60 -6.91
C LEU A 668 -9.08 -36.54 -7.78
N ASN A 669 -8.70 -36.67 -9.07
CA ASN A 669 -9.35 -37.58 -10.04
C ASN A 669 -10.87 -37.33 -10.17
N GLN A 670 -11.28 -36.06 -10.31
CA GLN A 670 -12.69 -35.64 -10.38
C GLN A 670 -13.53 -36.01 -9.13
N GLY A 671 -12.87 -36.08 -7.99
CA GLY A 671 -13.49 -36.32 -6.71
C GLY A 671 -14.53 -35.25 -6.31
N PRO A 672 -15.30 -35.51 -5.24
CA PRO A 672 -16.35 -34.60 -4.78
C PRO A 672 -15.79 -33.25 -4.34
N GLY A 673 -16.67 -32.23 -4.30
CA GLY A 673 -16.33 -30.90 -3.78
C GLY A 673 -15.93 -30.98 -2.32
N ILE A 674 -14.81 -30.34 -1.97
CA ILE A 674 -14.33 -30.17 -0.59
C ILE A 674 -14.96 -28.91 -0.02
N PHE A 675 -14.72 -27.78 -0.68
CA PHE A 675 -15.43 -26.53 -0.41
C PHE A 675 -15.40 -25.60 -1.64
N ASP A 676 -16.37 -24.69 -1.68
CA ASP A 676 -16.39 -23.51 -2.55
C ASP A 676 -16.44 -22.26 -1.65
N ASN A 677 -15.49 -21.37 -1.81
CA ASN A 677 -15.47 -20.06 -1.14
C ASN A 677 -15.80 -18.98 -2.18
N HIS A 678 -16.90 -18.26 -1.99
CA HIS A 678 -17.36 -17.19 -2.86
C HIS A 678 -17.37 -15.87 -2.09
N ILE A 679 -16.77 -14.81 -2.65
CA ILE A 679 -16.94 -13.46 -2.16
C ILE A 679 -17.41 -12.61 -3.34
N ILE A 680 -18.60 -12.02 -3.21
CA ILE A 680 -19.21 -11.13 -4.17
C ILE A 680 -19.40 -9.79 -3.48
N ARG A 681 -18.79 -8.74 -4.02
CA ARG A 681 -18.94 -7.37 -3.49
C ARG A 681 -19.32 -6.42 -4.61
N SER A 682 -20.29 -5.55 -4.34
CA SER A 682 -20.66 -4.45 -5.22
C SER A 682 -20.64 -3.14 -4.41
N LYS A 683 -19.79 -2.21 -4.85
CA LYS A 683 -19.59 -0.89 -4.23
C LYS A 683 -20.04 0.19 -5.19
N TRP A 684 -21.02 0.96 -4.81
CA TRP A 684 -21.64 2.03 -5.56
C TRP A 684 -21.24 3.36 -4.97
N ASN A 685 -20.53 4.20 -5.73
CA ASN A 685 -20.17 5.55 -5.34
C ASN A 685 -20.87 6.54 -6.25
N TYR A 686 -21.74 7.35 -5.69
CA TYR A 686 -22.35 8.48 -6.39
C TYR A 686 -21.78 9.78 -5.87
N GLN A 687 -21.10 10.54 -6.74
CA GLN A 687 -20.48 11.82 -6.42
C GLN A 687 -21.40 12.96 -6.88
N PHE A 688 -22.07 13.64 -5.94
CA PHE A 688 -22.94 14.78 -6.23
C PHE A 688 -22.14 16.01 -6.66
N THR A 689 -21.14 16.37 -5.82
CA THR A 689 -20.14 17.41 -6.05
C THR A 689 -18.76 16.87 -5.67
N ARG A 690 -17.70 17.64 -5.74
CA ARG A 690 -16.36 17.23 -5.29
C ARG A 690 -16.34 16.90 -3.79
N GLU A 691 -17.18 17.55 -3.02
CA GLU A 691 -17.24 17.45 -1.55
C GLU A 691 -18.28 16.44 -1.06
N LEU A 692 -19.36 16.21 -1.84
CA LEU A 692 -20.52 15.45 -1.40
C LEU A 692 -20.66 14.13 -2.16
N SER A 693 -20.70 13.03 -1.42
CA SER A 693 -20.85 11.69 -1.97
C SER A 693 -21.74 10.77 -1.14
N LEU A 694 -22.29 9.77 -1.81
CA LEU A 694 -23.02 8.65 -1.21
C LEU A 694 -22.37 7.34 -1.68
N ARG A 695 -22.02 6.49 -0.73
CA ARG A 695 -21.48 5.16 -0.98
C ARG A 695 -22.42 4.09 -0.42
N PHE A 696 -22.68 3.08 -1.23
CA PHE A 696 -23.29 1.82 -0.80
C PHE A 696 -22.35 0.67 -1.09
N ILE A 697 -22.21 -0.27 -0.16
CA ILE A 697 -21.47 -1.52 -0.36
C ILE A 697 -22.39 -2.65 0.06
N GLY A 698 -22.62 -3.61 -0.86
CA GLY A 698 -23.22 -4.90 -0.55
C GLY A 698 -22.17 -5.99 -0.77
N GLN A 699 -21.91 -6.82 0.26
CA GLN A 699 -20.98 -7.93 0.16
C GLN A 699 -21.64 -9.20 0.64
N TYR A 700 -21.54 -10.25 -0.17
CA TYR A 700 -21.89 -11.62 0.20
C TYR A 700 -20.64 -12.47 0.18
N ALA A 701 -20.35 -13.14 1.31
CA ALA A 701 -19.25 -14.08 1.46
C ALA A 701 -19.83 -15.43 1.91
N ALA A 702 -19.45 -16.52 1.24
CA ALA A 702 -19.94 -17.84 1.57
C ALA A 702 -18.86 -18.90 1.43
N VAL A 703 -18.71 -19.74 2.44
CA VAL A 703 -17.95 -20.98 2.39
C VAL A 703 -18.97 -22.12 2.36
N LEU A 704 -19.03 -22.82 1.24
CA LEU A 704 -19.92 -23.98 1.07
C LEU A 704 -19.08 -25.24 1.26
N ALA A 705 -19.05 -25.75 2.47
CA ALA A 705 -18.16 -26.84 2.89
C ALA A 705 -18.87 -28.20 2.84
N ASN A 706 -18.12 -29.25 2.49
CA ASN A 706 -18.53 -30.63 2.62
C ASN A 706 -18.01 -31.20 3.96
N PRO A 707 -18.86 -31.39 4.97
CA PRO A 707 -18.39 -31.79 6.31
C PRO A 707 -17.73 -33.16 6.36
N ASN A 708 -17.89 -34.00 5.33
CA ASN A 708 -17.23 -35.30 5.25
C ASN A 708 -15.75 -35.18 4.78
N LEU A 709 -15.35 -34.04 4.21
CA LEU A 709 -14.05 -33.83 3.57
C LEU A 709 -13.24 -32.66 4.16
N THR A 710 -13.90 -31.76 4.90
CA THR A 710 -13.24 -30.62 5.53
C THR A 710 -13.83 -30.33 6.91
N SER A 711 -13.01 -29.84 7.82
CA SER A 711 -13.44 -29.36 9.15
C SER A 711 -14.09 -27.98 9.10
N LEU A 712 -14.06 -27.31 7.95
CA LEU A 712 -14.72 -26.03 7.76
C LEU A 712 -16.24 -26.16 7.90
N GLN A 713 -16.85 -25.17 8.54
CA GLN A 713 -18.31 -25.03 8.57
C GLN A 713 -18.82 -24.31 7.32
N THR A 714 -20.06 -24.62 6.92
CA THR A 714 -20.75 -23.84 5.89
C THR A 714 -21.18 -22.50 6.48
N THR A 715 -20.45 -21.45 6.13
CA THR A 715 -20.69 -20.08 6.57
C THR A 715 -21.26 -19.23 5.44
N LYS A 716 -22.21 -18.35 5.75
CA LYS A 716 -22.75 -17.35 4.82
C LYS A 716 -22.85 -16.03 5.56
N ASN A 717 -22.30 -14.99 4.98
CA ASN A 717 -22.28 -13.65 5.55
C ASN A 717 -22.78 -12.66 4.50
N PHE A 718 -23.68 -11.76 4.86
CA PHE A 718 -24.10 -10.64 4.05
C PHE A 718 -23.90 -9.35 4.83
N ASN A 719 -23.04 -8.48 4.31
CA ASN A 719 -22.77 -7.16 4.87
C ASN A 719 -23.32 -6.06 3.95
N ALA A 720 -24.04 -5.10 4.54
CA ALA A 720 -24.52 -3.91 3.87
C ALA A 720 -24.00 -2.66 4.60
N ASP A 721 -23.32 -1.78 3.85
CA ASP A 721 -22.77 -0.53 4.35
C ASP A 721 -23.28 0.64 3.50
N LEU A 722 -23.82 1.67 4.15
CA LEU A 722 -24.25 2.91 3.52
C LEU A 722 -23.53 4.07 4.20
N LEU A 723 -22.86 4.91 3.42
CA LEU A 723 -22.12 6.06 3.93
C LEU A 723 -22.39 7.31 3.10
N PHE A 724 -22.92 8.31 3.74
CA PHE A 724 -23.00 9.68 3.26
C PHE A 724 -21.79 10.45 3.75
N THR A 725 -21.08 11.13 2.86
CA THR A 725 -19.86 11.89 3.16
C THR A 725 -19.97 13.29 2.60
N TYR A 726 -19.76 14.27 3.46
CA TYR A 726 -19.48 15.65 3.08
C TYR A 726 -18.06 15.98 3.54
N LEU A 727 -17.11 16.03 2.60
CA LEU A 727 -15.69 16.30 2.83
C LEU A 727 -15.34 17.64 2.21
N LEU A 728 -15.26 18.69 3.00
CA LEU A 728 -14.92 20.04 2.51
C LEU A 728 -13.44 20.11 2.11
N HIS A 729 -12.57 19.61 2.97
CA HIS A 729 -11.14 19.41 2.74
C HIS A 729 -10.61 18.41 3.80
N PRO A 730 -9.39 17.87 3.64
CA PRO A 730 -8.79 16.99 4.64
C PRO A 730 -8.89 17.56 6.04
N GLY A 731 -9.42 16.77 6.99
CA GLY A 731 -9.65 17.18 8.38
C GLY A 731 -11.00 17.88 8.67
N THR A 732 -11.76 18.34 7.66
CA THR A 732 -13.10 18.92 7.84
C THR A 732 -14.13 18.11 7.09
N ALA A 733 -14.91 17.31 7.82
CA ALA A 733 -15.86 16.38 7.22
C ALA A 733 -17.05 16.07 8.13
N VAL A 734 -18.15 15.67 7.49
CA VAL A 734 -19.32 15.08 8.14
C VAL A 734 -19.59 13.72 7.51
N TYR A 735 -19.72 12.71 8.34
CA TYR A 735 -20.06 11.35 7.92
C TYR A 735 -21.33 10.89 8.62
N VAL A 736 -22.24 10.28 7.85
CA VAL A 736 -23.42 9.59 8.38
C VAL A 736 -23.42 8.19 7.79
N GLY A 737 -23.34 7.19 8.64
CA GLY A 737 -23.19 5.81 8.21
C GLY A 737 -24.19 4.86 8.85
N TYR A 738 -24.54 3.82 8.09
CA TYR A 738 -25.28 2.64 8.53
C TYR A 738 -24.55 1.40 8.07
N ASN A 739 -24.33 0.47 8.98
CA ASN A 739 -23.80 -0.86 8.67
C ASN A 739 -24.69 -1.94 9.27
N SER A 740 -24.89 -3.04 8.55
CA SER A 740 -25.61 -4.21 9.00
C SER A 740 -24.92 -5.47 8.52
N ASN A 741 -24.74 -6.42 9.44
CA ASN A 741 -24.17 -7.74 9.17
C ASN A 741 -25.17 -8.83 9.48
N LEU A 742 -25.27 -9.80 8.58
CA LEU A 742 -26.16 -10.95 8.66
C LEU A 742 -25.35 -12.22 8.47
N GLN A 743 -25.39 -13.13 9.42
CA GLN A 743 -24.74 -14.44 9.32
C GLN A 743 -25.75 -15.58 9.49
N ASN A 744 -25.42 -16.73 8.90
CA ASN A 744 -26.25 -17.96 9.05
C ASN A 744 -25.99 -18.65 10.39
N LEU A 745 -26.06 -17.91 11.50
CA LEU A 745 -25.88 -18.43 12.85
C LEU A 745 -27.12 -19.11 13.37
N ASP A 746 -26.90 -20.08 14.28
CA ASP A 746 -28.00 -20.63 15.10
C ASP A 746 -28.60 -19.52 15.98
N PRO A 747 -29.93 -19.26 15.93
CA PRO A 747 -30.55 -18.22 16.74
C PRO A 747 -30.39 -18.39 18.25
N THR A 748 -30.14 -19.60 18.72
CA THR A 748 -29.87 -19.89 20.13
C THR A 748 -28.40 -19.65 20.52
N LEU A 749 -27.58 -19.27 19.55
CA LEU A 749 -26.11 -19.04 19.69
C LEU A 749 -25.39 -20.28 20.25
N SER A 750 -25.85 -21.46 19.86
CA SER A 750 -25.24 -22.75 20.27
C SER A 750 -23.79 -22.81 19.74
N GLN A 751 -22.93 -23.48 20.52
CA GLN A 751 -21.51 -23.67 20.19
C GLN A 751 -21.21 -25.16 19.99
N ASP A 752 -20.18 -25.44 19.17
CA ASP A 752 -19.58 -26.77 19.05
C ASP A 752 -18.69 -27.11 20.26
N SER A 753 -18.11 -28.32 20.28
CA SER A 753 -17.18 -28.77 21.32
C SER A 753 -15.91 -27.91 21.46
N ASN A 754 -15.57 -27.11 20.45
CA ASN A 754 -14.43 -26.23 20.42
C ASN A 754 -14.79 -24.77 20.79
N GLY A 755 -16.07 -24.52 21.10
CA GLY A 755 -16.57 -23.19 21.45
C GLY A 755 -16.88 -22.30 20.22
N ASN A 756 -16.88 -22.84 18.99
CA ASN A 756 -17.26 -22.09 17.81
C ASN A 756 -18.77 -22.05 17.65
N LEU A 757 -19.33 -20.91 17.22
CA LEU A 757 -20.75 -20.77 16.94
C LEU A 757 -21.21 -21.72 15.83
N LEU A 758 -22.36 -22.36 16.03
CA LEU A 758 -22.97 -23.25 15.03
C LEU A 758 -23.67 -22.43 13.94
N HIS A 759 -23.51 -22.89 12.70
CA HIS A 759 -24.11 -22.28 11.51
C HIS A 759 -25.24 -23.16 10.96
N ILE A 760 -26.35 -22.54 10.56
CA ILE A 760 -27.50 -23.24 9.93
C ILE A 760 -27.67 -22.77 8.47
N PRO A 761 -27.90 -23.70 7.52
CA PRO A 761 -27.76 -23.42 6.09
C PRO A 761 -28.66 -22.32 5.53
N ASN A 762 -29.91 -22.21 6.01
CA ASN A 762 -30.96 -21.43 5.35
C ASN A 762 -31.58 -20.31 6.19
N ARG A 763 -30.95 -19.91 7.28
CA ARG A 763 -31.45 -18.84 8.16
C ARG A 763 -30.35 -17.83 8.44
N PHE A 764 -30.68 -16.57 8.31
CA PHE A 764 -29.76 -15.46 8.64
C PHE A 764 -30.19 -14.81 9.96
N LEU A 765 -29.21 -14.54 10.81
CA LEU A 765 -29.32 -13.75 12.03
C LEU A 765 -28.58 -12.44 11.84
N ASN A 766 -29.19 -11.33 12.24
CA ASN A 766 -28.46 -10.05 12.29
C ASN A 766 -27.55 -10.07 13.52
N ASP A 767 -26.27 -10.28 13.30
CA ASP A 767 -25.23 -10.36 14.33
C ASP A 767 -24.60 -9.01 14.65
N GLY A 768 -24.77 -8.01 13.76
CA GLY A 768 -24.26 -6.67 13.97
C GLY A 768 -25.02 -5.61 13.16
N ARG A 769 -25.36 -4.51 13.79
CA ARG A 769 -25.86 -3.31 13.13
C ARG A 769 -25.42 -2.05 13.88
N GLN A 770 -25.14 -1.01 13.15
CA GLN A 770 -24.83 0.28 13.73
C GLN A 770 -25.26 1.44 12.84
N VAL A 771 -25.64 2.55 13.50
CA VAL A 771 -25.79 3.85 12.88
C VAL A 771 -24.80 4.78 13.56
N PHE A 772 -24.13 5.63 12.81
CA PHE A 772 -23.22 6.62 13.37
C PHE A 772 -23.28 7.95 12.63
N VAL A 773 -22.97 9.01 13.37
CA VAL A 773 -22.67 10.33 12.82
C VAL A 773 -21.32 10.74 13.36
N LYS A 774 -20.42 11.20 12.49
CA LYS A 774 -19.10 11.73 12.86
C LYS A 774 -18.90 13.10 12.23
N ILE A 775 -18.38 14.04 13.00
CA ILE A 775 -18.05 15.39 12.56
C ILE A 775 -16.61 15.68 12.97
N SER A 776 -15.82 16.19 12.06
CA SER A 776 -14.48 16.71 12.31
C SER A 776 -14.33 18.12 11.73
N TYR A 777 -13.48 18.92 12.33
CA TYR A 777 -13.20 20.28 11.86
C TYR A 777 -11.74 20.64 12.05
N LEU A 778 -11.09 21.09 10.97
CA LEU A 778 -9.69 21.49 10.98
C LEU A 778 -9.55 22.98 11.35
N PHE A 779 -8.90 23.23 12.48
CA PHE A 779 -8.36 24.56 12.83
C PHE A 779 -6.89 24.62 12.40
N ARG A 780 -6.50 25.70 11.73
CA ARG A 780 -5.14 25.91 11.25
C ARG A 780 -4.67 27.32 11.59
N PHE A 781 -3.53 27.42 12.28
CA PHE A 781 -2.93 28.66 12.77
C PHE A 781 -1.59 28.95 12.12
#